data_d1831a5809e711b687d5c6bb37b8dd6f
#
_entry.id   d1831a5809e711b687d5c6bb37b8dd6f
#
_cell.length_a   1.000
_cell.length_b   1.000
_cell.length_c   1.000
_cell.angle_alpha   90.00
_cell.angle_beta   90.00
_cell.angle_gamma   90.00
#
_symmetry.space_group_name_H-M   'P 1'
#
loop_
_entity.id
_entity.type
_entity.pdbx_description
1 polymer ?
#
loop_
_entity_poly.entity_id
_entity_poly.type
_entity_poly.pdbx_seq_one_letter_code
_entity_poly.pdbx_strand_id
1 'polypeptide(L)'
;MNIMNKKIIFSVLSLLVLFVTGCSDKFLEDKKNYDQFDETIFENETQCGWFVDRMYYDAFSGYKHPGWTMFGAYSEDRMRLTEEIGGYTTTGSTNWINPTLTYVDASNCPTYFGTSLSSSSNSPSYTRIRYYNLLIQKVDEKGASLSETFRKQAKGQMFFLRAWQYYDLLRTYGGVPIVTTVQNASVDPSIQLPRATTSAVVDQIISDLDMAASLLPAKWDAANYGRLTGDAALAMKSRVLLTFASPLFNQEWDNSSDIRWTDALNAGLAAEAQLMADGYGLYNPNPTDAVAKDWSDMFVKFDNTFCKEAIIVQLLSNTTSSTAGINNGWENSVRLKIQGGTGGVAAPKEMIDLFPMADGSRPTVANGYNDAKFFLNRDPRFYRTFAFNGCKWGTSANANATVWAYRFYKTDGKTKLYNDAMTEMPSSPAFVRKMSDPTADNTKFAYSGTDIFEYRYAELLLNIAECYAAVGNTTKCTEYLGKVRARAGIRQGTNNWGLGTFSDKHAAIAACLYERQVELAYEGKRFWDAQRWLLYDGVSTVSTASNTCNALGIPHINGTHRTGNYWQAKVNTNTDPIPSATKTSIVIDPDKSDFITQLNNLSTLFDTYFVRVATDNPMDAVNGSVANITFRPNYYIFGLPNSTLTNNSWLLQTQGWNDAFGTAGTFDYQD
;
A
#
# COMPACT_ATOMS: atom_id res chain seq x y z
N MET A 1 -37.21 40.52 58.28
CA MET A 1 -36.84 39.80 57.05
C MET A 1 -35.79 40.54 56.24
N ASN A 2 -34.78 41.23 56.81
CA ASN A 2 -33.88 42.11 56.06
C ASN A 2 -32.42 42.10 56.42
N ILE A 3 -31.96 41.21 57.32
CA ILE A 3 -30.54 41.11 57.68
C ILE A 3 -29.90 39.81 57.22
N MET A 4 -30.68 38.76 57.11
CA MET A 4 -30.22 37.43 56.67
C MET A 4 -29.95 37.38 55.13
N ASN A 5 -30.78 38.10 54.34
CA ASN A 5 -30.57 38.15 52.87
C ASN A 5 -29.31 38.97 52.44
N LYS A 6 -28.89 39.98 53.20
CA LYS A 6 -27.68 40.71 52.88
C LYS A 6 -26.40 39.95 53.13
N LYS A 7 -26.36 39.08 54.14
CA LYS A 7 -25.19 38.23 54.42
C LYS A 7 -25.02 37.09 53.37
N ILE A 8 -26.14 36.51 52.90
CA ILE A 8 -26.11 35.51 51.83
C ILE A 8 -25.68 36.13 50.50
N ILE A 9 -26.13 37.31 50.15
CA ILE A 9 -25.72 38.00 48.92
C ILE A 9 -24.22 38.40 48.99
N PHE A 10 -23.72 38.84 50.17
CA PHE A 10 -22.29 39.14 50.29
C PHE A 10 -21.42 37.87 50.26
N SER A 11 -21.88 36.75 50.81
CA SER A 11 -21.17 35.44 50.73
C SER A 11 -21.14 34.89 49.32
N VAL A 12 -22.26 35.01 48.55
CA VAL A 12 -22.31 34.57 47.16
C VAL A 12 -21.46 35.49 46.25
N LEU A 13 -21.47 36.81 46.52
CA LEU A 13 -20.61 37.74 45.78
C LEU A 13 -19.13 37.55 46.07
N SER A 14 -18.74 37.23 47.34
CA SER A 14 -17.38 36.87 47.67
C SER A 14 -16.92 35.55 47.10
N LEU A 15 -17.83 34.57 46.97
CA LEU A 15 -17.54 33.30 46.30
C LEU A 15 -17.41 33.47 44.76
N LEU A 16 -18.21 34.37 44.16
CA LEU A 16 -18.10 34.69 42.71
C LEU A 16 -16.80 35.44 42.38
N VAL A 17 -16.33 36.32 43.29
CA VAL A 17 -15.05 37.05 43.09
C VAL A 17 -13.85 36.10 43.25
N LEU A 18 -13.95 35.04 44.04
CA LEU A 18 -12.89 34.02 44.20
C LEU A 18 -12.81 33.07 42.95
N PHE A 19 -13.88 32.95 42.17
CA PHE A 19 -13.84 32.20 40.92
C PHE A 19 -13.31 32.99 39.71
N VAL A 20 -13.23 34.33 39.78
CA VAL A 20 -12.76 35.18 38.69
C VAL A 20 -11.28 35.49 38.77
N THR A 21 -10.63 35.25 39.91
CA THR A 21 -9.19 35.48 40.10
C THR A 21 -8.33 34.22 39.97
N GLY A 22 -8.91 33.09 39.51
CA GLY A 22 -8.23 31.81 39.40
C GLY A 22 -7.70 31.46 38.00
N CYS A 23 -7.96 32.30 36.98
CA CYS A 23 -7.24 32.21 35.72
C CYS A 23 -6.03 33.13 35.77
N SER A 24 -4.97 32.66 36.38
CA SER A 24 -3.71 33.40 36.33
C SER A 24 -3.15 33.34 34.92
N ASP A 25 -2.60 34.47 34.44
CA ASP A 25 -1.83 34.52 33.20
C ASP A 25 -0.77 33.40 33.12
N LYS A 26 -0.30 32.93 34.25
CA LYS A 26 0.59 31.78 34.42
C LYS A 26 0.01 30.46 33.89
N PHE A 27 -1.32 30.21 33.99
CA PHE A 27 -1.94 29.04 33.42
C PHE A 27 -2.03 29.11 31.89
N LEU A 28 -2.18 30.32 31.34
CA LEU A 28 -2.13 30.54 29.89
C LEU A 28 -0.69 30.61 29.38
N GLU A 29 0.24 31.04 30.20
CA GLU A 29 1.68 30.94 29.91
C GLU A 29 2.18 29.52 29.98
N ASP A 30 1.76 28.73 30.95
CA ASP A 30 2.07 27.30 31.01
C ASP A 30 1.46 26.52 29.84
N LYS A 31 0.26 26.89 29.35
CA LYS A 31 -0.28 26.32 28.10
C LYS A 31 0.47 26.73 26.85
N LYS A 32 1.03 27.93 26.79
CA LYS A 32 1.94 28.35 25.72
C LYS A 32 3.23 27.53 25.71
N ASN A 33 3.64 26.99 26.84
CA ASN A 33 4.85 26.17 26.97
C ASN A 33 4.65 24.69 26.61
N TYR A 34 3.43 24.19 26.47
CA TYR A 34 3.21 22.80 26.03
C TYR A 34 3.59 22.54 24.57
N ASP A 35 3.71 23.58 23.75
CA ASP A 35 4.22 23.49 22.37
C ASP A 35 5.73 23.80 22.27
N GLN A 36 6.40 24.16 23.36
CA GLN A 36 7.85 24.30 23.41
C GLN A 36 8.44 23.01 24.00
N PHE A 37 9.05 22.20 23.15
CA PHE A 37 9.94 21.14 23.62
C PHE A 37 11.03 21.79 24.48
N ASP A 38 11.31 21.21 25.64
CA ASP A 38 12.48 21.57 26.39
C ASP A 38 13.70 21.26 25.52
N GLU A 39 14.41 22.31 25.07
CA GLU A 39 15.54 22.16 24.14
C GLU A 39 16.68 21.33 24.73
N THR A 40 16.67 21.08 26.04
CA THR A 40 17.64 20.20 26.72
C THR A 40 17.52 18.74 26.29
N ILE A 41 16.39 18.31 25.71
CA ILE A 41 16.25 16.96 25.14
C ILE A 41 17.28 16.69 24.05
N PHE A 42 17.71 17.72 23.32
CA PHE A 42 18.71 17.60 22.24
C PHE A 42 20.16 17.59 22.75
N GLU A 43 20.38 17.67 24.06
CA GLU A 43 21.67 17.57 24.72
C GLU A 43 21.92 16.17 25.32
N ASN A 44 20.91 15.28 25.29
CA ASN A 44 20.96 13.94 25.84
C ASN A 44 20.53 12.87 24.81
N GLU A 45 21.39 11.89 24.55
CA GLU A 45 21.14 10.86 23.52
C GLU A 45 19.86 10.07 23.77
N THR A 46 19.57 9.71 25.01
CA THR A 46 18.35 8.93 25.35
C THR A 46 17.09 9.75 25.05
N GLN A 47 17.04 11.00 25.47
CA GLN A 47 15.88 11.87 25.27
C GLN A 47 15.71 12.24 23.79
N CYS A 48 16.81 12.57 23.12
CA CYS A 48 16.80 12.80 21.67
C CYS A 48 16.39 11.55 20.90
N GLY A 49 16.80 10.37 21.36
CA GLY A 49 16.35 9.08 20.83
C GLY A 49 14.84 8.88 20.95
N TRP A 50 14.23 9.24 22.08
CA TRP A 50 12.77 9.21 22.24
C TRP A 50 12.05 10.16 21.27
N PHE A 51 12.66 11.31 20.98
CA PHE A 51 12.10 12.20 19.95
C PHE A 51 12.15 11.54 18.56
N VAL A 52 13.26 10.89 18.20
CA VAL A 52 13.37 10.12 16.95
C VAL A 52 12.29 9.03 16.89
N ASP A 53 12.13 8.25 17.96
CA ASP A 53 11.14 7.18 18.04
C ASP A 53 9.70 7.72 17.89
N ARG A 54 9.43 8.89 18.45
CA ARG A 54 8.15 9.57 18.27
C ARG A 54 7.92 9.94 16.81
N MET A 55 8.94 10.36 16.07
CA MET A 55 8.80 10.69 14.64
C MET A 55 8.47 9.43 13.81
N TYR A 56 9.05 8.27 14.15
CA TYR A 56 8.63 7.01 13.54
C TYR A 56 7.18 6.68 13.85
N TYR A 57 6.77 6.78 15.11
CA TYR A 57 5.38 6.53 15.49
C TYR A 57 4.40 7.45 14.74
N ASP A 58 4.68 8.74 14.64
CA ASP A 58 3.83 9.69 13.92
C ASP A 58 3.79 9.43 12.41
N ALA A 59 4.89 8.98 11.83
CA ALA A 59 4.97 8.61 10.42
C ALA A 59 4.21 7.32 10.12
N PHE A 60 4.44 6.26 10.89
CA PHE A 60 3.98 4.90 10.60
C PHE A 60 2.71 4.50 11.36
N SER A 61 2.02 5.40 12.04
CA SER A 61 0.81 5.09 12.80
C SER A 61 -0.31 4.47 11.97
N GLY A 62 -0.34 4.73 10.66
CA GLY A 62 -1.30 4.15 9.71
C GLY A 62 -0.86 2.84 9.08
N TYR A 63 0.42 2.46 9.21
CA TYR A 63 0.96 1.23 8.60
C TYR A 63 0.57 -0.02 9.41
N LYS A 64 -0.72 -0.30 9.48
CA LYS A 64 -1.31 -1.46 10.14
C LYS A 64 -1.90 -2.47 9.16
N HIS A 65 -1.73 -2.21 7.87
CA HIS A 65 -2.32 -2.99 6.81
C HIS A 65 -1.49 -2.78 5.52
N PRO A 66 -1.18 -3.81 4.75
CA PRO A 66 -0.32 -3.66 3.56
C PRO A 66 -0.90 -2.71 2.49
N GLY A 67 -2.22 -2.51 2.46
CA GLY A 67 -2.86 -1.54 1.56
C GLY A 67 -2.77 -0.07 2.02
N TRP A 68 -2.32 0.19 3.26
CA TRP A 68 -2.26 1.53 3.84
C TRP A 68 -0.81 2.01 3.87
N THR A 69 -0.36 2.56 2.77
CA THR A 69 1.05 2.85 2.50
C THR A 69 1.36 4.34 2.40
N MET A 70 0.81 5.15 3.32
CA MET A 70 1.10 6.59 3.44
C MET A 70 1.36 6.97 4.89
N PHE A 71 2.14 8.03 5.10
CA PHE A 71 2.46 8.53 6.43
C PHE A 71 1.22 9.07 7.19
N GLY A 72 1.24 8.87 8.49
CA GLY A 72 0.15 9.23 9.39
C GLY A 72 -0.94 8.15 9.45
N ALA A 73 -2.03 8.46 10.13
CA ALA A 73 -3.14 7.51 10.28
C ALA A 73 -4.09 7.46 9.08
N TYR A 74 -3.54 7.59 7.89
CA TYR A 74 -4.30 7.50 6.67
C TYR A 74 -4.63 6.03 6.37
N SER A 75 -5.90 5.68 6.45
CA SER A 75 -6.40 4.30 6.39
C SER A 75 -7.19 3.99 5.12
N GLU A 76 -6.91 4.66 4.03
CA GLU A 76 -7.61 4.43 2.77
C GLU A 76 -7.11 3.17 2.07
N ASP A 77 -8.02 2.24 1.84
CA ASP A 77 -7.73 1.00 1.10
C ASP A 77 -7.78 1.26 -0.41
N ARG A 78 -6.65 1.68 -0.96
CA ARG A 78 -6.52 1.95 -2.40
C ARG A 78 -6.55 0.70 -3.27
N MET A 79 -6.42 -0.49 -2.70
CA MET A 79 -6.60 -1.74 -3.45
C MET A 79 -8.02 -1.87 -3.99
N ARG A 80 -9.02 -1.23 -3.32
CA ARG A 80 -10.40 -1.17 -3.82
C ARG A 80 -10.60 -0.29 -5.04
N LEU A 81 -9.60 0.52 -5.39
CA LEU A 81 -9.61 1.39 -6.56
C LEU A 81 -8.99 0.72 -7.79
N THR A 82 -8.59 -0.54 -7.65
CA THR A 82 -7.91 -1.35 -8.67
C THR A 82 -8.62 -2.69 -8.84
N GLU A 83 -8.03 -3.58 -9.60
CA GLU A 83 -8.53 -4.94 -9.83
C GLU A 83 -8.41 -5.84 -8.59
N GLU A 84 -7.61 -5.43 -7.57
CA GLU A 84 -7.21 -6.31 -6.47
C GLU A 84 -8.34 -6.70 -5.54
N ILE A 85 -9.21 -5.74 -5.15
CA ILE A 85 -10.30 -5.97 -4.19
C ILE A 85 -11.60 -5.41 -4.73
N GLY A 86 -12.63 -6.26 -4.81
CA GLY A 86 -13.99 -5.86 -5.10
C GLY A 86 -14.77 -5.39 -3.86
N GLY A 87 -16.04 -5.06 -4.07
CA GLY A 87 -16.92 -4.59 -3.01
C GLY A 87 -16.91 -3.07 -2.88
N TYR A 88 -17.08 -2.40 -4.00
CA TYR A 88 -17.31 -0.96 -4.04
C TYR A 88 -18.43 -0.54 -3.10
N THR A 89 -18.22 0.50 -2.33
CA THR A 89 -19.23 1.11 -1.45
C THR A 89 -19.43 2.58 -1.79
N THR A 90 -20.61 3.12 -1.46
CA THR A 90 -20.92 4.55 -1.62
C THR A 90 -20.40 5.42 -0.49
N THR A 91 -19.68 4.84 0.46
CA THR A 91 -19.15 5.52 1.65
C THR A 91 -17.66 5.31 1.79
N GLY A 92 -16.97 6.29 2.35
CA GLY A 92 -15.53 6.23 2.58
C GLY A 92 -14.69 6.59 1.36
N SER A 93 -13.49 6.05 1.29
CA SER A 93 -12.45 6.39 0.32
C SER A 93 -12.79 6.09 -1.14
N THR A 94 -13.75 5.22 -1.41
CA THR A 94 -14.19 4.90 -2.76
C THR A 94 -15.22 5.87 -3.33
N ASN A 95 -15.69 6.85 -2.57
CA ASN A 95 -16.65 7.84 -3.07
C ASN A 95 -16.17 8.58 -4.30
N TRP A 96 -14.90 8.89 -4.39
CA TRP A 96 -14.34 9.67 -5.48
C TRP A 96 -14.22 8.89 -6.81
N ILE A 97 -14.46 7.58 -6.82
CA ILE A 97 -14.67 6.80 -8.04
C ILE A 97 -16.15 6.48 -8.29
N ASN A 98 -17.07 7.05 -7.49
CA ASN A 98 -18.48 6.83 -7.66
C ASN A 98 -18.98 7.45 -8.98
N PRO A 99 -19.68 6.69 -9.84
CA PRO A 99 -20.14 7.20 -11.13
C PRO A 99 -21.15 8.34 -11.00
N THR A 100 -21.84 8.44 -9.87
CA THR A 100 -22.86 9.48 -9.61
C THR A 100 -22.28 10.77 -9.03
N LEU A 101 -21.02 10.75 -8.59
CA LEU A 101 -20.33 11.89 -7.98
C LEU A 101 -19.30 12.48 -8.95
N THR A 102 -19.21 13.79 -8.97
CA THR A 102 -18.20 14.52 -9.72
C THR A 102 -17.58 15.56 -8.80
N TYR A 103 -16.33 15.39 -8.48
CA TYR A 103 -15.59 16.34 -7.68
C TYR A 103 -14.86 17.32 -8.60
N VAL A 104 -15.18 18.59 -8.47
CA VAL A 104 -14.47 19.71 -9.12
C VAL A 104 -13.79 20.61 -8.10
N ASP A 105 -14.23 20.57 -6.86
CA ASP A 105 -13.52 21.15 -5.71
C ASP A 105 -12.95 20.03 -4.83
N ALA A 106 -11.92 20.33 -4.08
CA ALA A 106 -11.20 19.36 -3.28
C ALA A 106 -11.82 19.08 -1.90
N SER A 107 -13.02 19.57 -1.61
CA SER A 107 -13.66 19.47 -0.29
C SER A 107 -14.01 18.03 0.12
N ASN A 108 -14.23 17.16 -0.86
CA ASN A 108 -14.58 15.75 -0.64
C ASN A 108 -13.44 14.77 -0.89
N CYS A 109 -12.28 15.25 -1.31
CA CYS A 109 -11.09 14.42 -1.46
C CYS A 109 -10.36 14.25 -0.14
N PRO A 110 -9.54 13.20 0.02
CA PRO A 110 -8.73 13.02 1.22
C PRO A 110 -7.88 14.25 1.51
N THR A 111 -8.00 14.80 2.71
CA THR A 111 -7.27 16.00 3.13
C THR A 111 -5.92 15.59 3.70
N TYR A 112 -4.92 15.50 2.86
CA TYR A 112 -3.58 15.10 3.28
C TYR A 112 -2.64 16.29 3.49
N PHE A 113 -2.96 17.43 2.89
CA PHE A 113 -2.16 18.64 2.89
C PHE A 113 -2.51 19.54 4.08
N GLY A 114 -1.82 19.38 5.20
CA GLY A 114 -1.77 20.37 6.28
C GLY A 114 -3.01 20.56 7.13
N THR A 115 -4.13 19.92 6.85
CA THR A 115 -5.32 20.08 7.69
C THR A 115 -5.30 19.13 8.88
N SER A 116 -5.81 19.60 10.01
CA SER A 116 -5.77 18.88 11.25
C SER A 116 -6.45 17.52 11.14
N LEU A 117 -5.68 16.51 11.15
CA LEU A 117 -6.12 15.21 11.60
C LEU A 117 -6.10 15.29 13.13
N SER A 118 -7.23 15.06 13.74
CA SER A 118 -7.58 15.51 15.09
C SER A 118 -6.95 14.74 16.25
N SER A 119 -5.96 13.88 16.05
CA SER A 119 -5.30 13.15 17.12
C SER A 119 -3.78 13.33 17.09
N SER A 120 -3.14 13.13 18.24
CA SER A 120 -1.68 13.24 18.37
C SER A 120 -0.88 12.28 17.48
N SER A 121 -1.49 11.15 17.08
CA SER A 121 -0.91 10.18 16.13
C SER A 121 -1.15 10.54 14.66
N ASN A 122 -1.90 11.59 14.40
CA ASN A 122 -2.36 12.02 13.07
C ASN A 122 -1.89 13.43 12.74
N SER A 123 -0.70 13.80 13.17
CA SER A 123 -0.17 15.14 12.88
C SER A 123 -0.15 15.39 11.37
N PRO A 124 -0.55 16.60 10.90
CA PRO A 124 -0.52 16.95 9.49
C PRO A 124 0.90 16.87 8.90
N SER A 125 0.98 16.67 7.59
CA SER A 125 2.25 16.52 6.87
C SER A 125 3.27 17.62 7.19
N TYR A 126 2.85 18.88 7.20
CA TYR A 126 3.75 19.99 7.52
C TYR A 126 4.10 20.11 9.01
N THR A 127 3.29 19.57 9.91
CA THR A 127 3.66 19.43 11.33
C THR A 127 4.79 18.42 11.48
N ARG A 128 4.71 17.27 10.78
CA ARG A 128 5.81 16.30 10.77
C ARG A 128 7.08 16.88 10.15
N ILE A 129 6.97 17.57 9.00
CA ILE A 129 8.11 18.25 8.36
C ILE A 129 8.76 19.25 9.32
N ARG A 130 7.96 20.02 10.08
CA ARG A 130 8.48 20.95 11.09
C ARG A 130 9.29 20.21 12.16
N TYR A 131 8.82 19.08 12.65
CA TYR A 131 9.54 18.30 13.67
C TYR A 131 10.82 17.68 13.12
N TYR A 132 10.82 17.23 11.88
CA TYR A 132 12.05 16.74 11.21
C TYR A 132 13.08 17.89 11.11
N ASN A 133 12.66 19.07 10.67
CA ASN A 133 13.49 20.25 10.60
C ASN A 133 14.01 20.66 11.98
N LEU A 134 13.16 20.59 13.00
CA LEU A 134 13.51 20.94 14.38
C LEU A 134 14.65 20.08 14.90
N LEU A 135 14.56 18.74 14.75
CA LEU A 135 15.64 17.86 15.20
C LEU A 135 16.93 18.13 14.42
N ILE A 136 16.87 18.25 13.09
CA ILE A 136 18.05 18.54 12.26
C ILE A 136 18.75 19.79 12.76
N GLN A 137 18.01 20.88 12.97
CA GLN A 137 18.53 22.15 13.43
C GLN A 137 19.07 22.07 14.87
N LYS A 138 18.29 21.51 15.79
CA LYS A 138 18.64 21.49 17.22
C LYS A 138 19.81 20.57 17.55
N VAL A 139 19.98 19.48 16.84
CA VAL A 139 21.17 18.62 16.99
C VAL A 139 22.44 19.38 16.59
N ASP A 140 22.38 20.26 15.60
CA ASP A 140 23.54 21.11 15.24
C ASP A 140 23.76 22.23 16.25
N GLU A 141 22.72 22.85 16.80
CA GLU A 141 22.82 23.98 17.75
C GLU A 141 23.15 23.52 19.17
N LYS A 142 22.58 22.41 19.65
CA LYS A 142 22.60 21.98 21.06
C LYS A 142 23.32 20.65 21.30
N GLY A 143 23.53 19.86 20.25
CA GLY A 143 24.00 18.48 20.35
C GLY A 143 25.49 18.30 20.59
N ALA A 144 26.18 19.30 21.15
CA ALA A 144 27.65 19.24 21.41
C ALA A 144 28.03 18.09 22.38
N SER A 145 27.12 17.73 23.30
CA SER A 145 27.28 16.59 24.24
C SER A 145 26.97 15.23 23.65
N LEU A 146 26.29 15.18 22.49
CA LEU A 146 25.96 13.94 21.79
C LEU A 146 27.19 13.40 21.04
N SER A 147 27.32 12.09 20.95
CA SER A 147 28.34 11.48 20.09
C SER A 147 28.13 11.85 18.62
N GLU A 148 29.22 11.92 17.86
CA GLU A 148 29.17 12.21 16.43
C GLU A 148 28.31 11.19 15.68
N THR A 149 28.44 9.89 16.03
CA THR A 149 27.67 8.80 15.45
C THR A 149 26.18 9.01 15.70
N PHE A 150 25.75 9.29 16.93
CA PHE A 150 24.35 9.53 17.25
C PHE A 150 23.81 10.74 16.48
N ARG A 151 24.55 11.85 16.44
CA ARG A 151 24.13 13.05 15.69
C ARG A 151 23.89 12.76 14.21
N LYS A 152 24.83 12.05 13.57
CA LYS A 152 24.70 11.63 12.17
C LYS A 152 23.46 10.76 11.96
N GLN A 153 23.29 9.73 12.77
CA GLN A 153 22.18 8.79 12.66
C GLN A 153 20.82 9.44 12.94
N ALA A 154 20.72 10.28 13.96
CA ALA A 154 19.49 11.00 14.27
C ALA A 154 19.06 11.93 13.12
N LYS A 155 20.00 12.74 12.60
CA LYS A 155 19.75 13.62 11.44
C LYS A 155 19.42 12.83 10.18
N GLY A 156 20.16 11.74 9.89
CA GLY A 156 19.94 10.90 8.72
C GLY A 156 18.53 10.32 8.67
N GLN A 157 18.00 9.88 9.83
CA GLN A 157 16.62 9.40 9.92
C GLN A 157 15.61 10.53 9.63
N MET A 158 15.85 11.74 10.10
CA MET A 158 14.96 12.88 9.83
C MET A 158 15.00 13.33 8.37
N PHE A 159 16.17 13.33 7.72
CA PHE A 159 16.27 13.58 6.29
C PHE A 159 15.46 12.54 5.51
N PHE A 160 15.59 11.25 5.84
CA PHE A 160 14.82 10.19 5.18
C PHE A 160 13.31 10.38 5.37
N LEU A 161 12.85 10.60 6.62
CA LEU A 161 11.44 10.80 6.92
C LEU A 161 10.88 12.05 6.22
N ARG A 162 11.67 13.13 6.10
CA ARG A 162 11.26 14.33 5.37
C ARG A 162 11.15 14.07 3.87
N ALA A 163 12.11 13.35 3.28
CA ALA A 163 12.06 12.93 1.90
C ALA A 163 10.82 12.10 1.60
N TRP A 164 10.51 11.11 2.45
CA TRP A 164 9.34 10.27 2.26
C TRP A 164 8.03 11.05 2.42
N GLN A 165 7.98 11.98 3.40
CA GLN A 165 6.80 12.85 3.55
C GLN A 165 6.58 13.72 2.31
N TYR A 166 7.65 14.28 1.72
CA TYR A 166 7.54 15.02 0.47
C TYR A 166 7.18 14.11 -0.71
N TYR A 167 7.64 12.88 -0.74
CA TYR A 167 7.22 11.90 -1.77
C TYR A 167 5.73 11.59 -1.68
N ASP A 168 5.17 11.44 -0.48
CA ASP A 168 3.72 11.27 -0.32
C ASP A 168 2.93 12.51 -0.79
N LEU A 169 3.44 13.70 -0.51
CA LEU A 169 2.85 14.94 -1.00
C LEU A 169 2.97 15.07 -2.53
N LEU A 170 4.13 14.73 -3.09
CA LEU A 170 4.39 14.74 -4.53
C LEU A 170 3.39 13.87 -5.29
N ARG A 171 3.28 12.60 -4.92
CA ARG A 171 2.39 11.66 -5.62
C ARG A 171 0.92 11.95 -5.40
N THR A 172 0.57 12.79 -4.44
CA THR A 172 -0.81 13.19 -4.16
C THR A 172 -1.17 14.53 -4.80
N TYR A 173 -0.27 15.53 -4.73
CA TYR A 173 -0.55 16.91 -5.11
C TYR A 173 0.38 17.47 -6.21
N GLY A 174 1.40 16.74 -6.63
CA GLY A 174 2.48 17.29 -7.46
C GLY A 174 3.36 18.23 -6.66
N GLY A 175 3.66 19.40 -7.21
CA GLY A 175 4.45 20.43 -6.51
C GLY A 175 3.74 21.00 -5.28
N VAL A 176 4.49 21.23 -4.22
CA VAL A 176 4.03 21.75 -2.91
C VAL A 176 5.06 22.71 -2.34
N PRO A 177 4.73 23.55 -1.35
CA PRO A 177 5.73 24.39 -0.69
C PRO A 177 6.86 23.56 -0.06
N ILE A 178 8.10 23.95 -0.33
CA ILE A 178 9.30 23.30 0.25
C ILE A 178 9.73 24.06 1.51
N VAL A 179 9.68 23.38 2.66
CA VAL A 179 10.03 23.92 3.97
C VAL A 179 11.14 23.08 4.57
N THR A 180 12.37 23.60 4.61
CA THR A 180 13.57 22.89 5.09
C THR A 180 14.12 23.42 6.40
N THR A 181 13.48 24.45 6.97
CA THR A 181 13.88 25.09 8.24
C THR A 181 12.67 25.22 9.16
N VAL A 182 12.93 25.45 10.45
CA VAL A 182 11.89 25.77 11.41
C VAL A 182 11.44 27.22 11.21
N GLN A 183 10.20 27.37 10.71
CA GLN A 183 9.61 28.70 10.50
C GLN A 183 9.01 29.25 11.79
N ASN A 184 9.12 30.55 12.00
CA ASN A 184 8.51 31.29 13.10
C ASN A 184 7.47 32.27 12.56
N ALA A 185 6.19 31.87 12.62
CA ALA A 185 5.09 32.65 12.07
C ALA A 185 4.86 34.02 12.70
N SER A 186 5.39 34.26 13.90
CA SER A 186 5.22 35.54 14.61
C SER A 186 6.20 36.65 14.18
N VAL A 187 7.29 36.29 13.51
CA VAL A 187 8.37 37.24 13.19
C VAL A 187 8.85 37.18 11.74
N ASP A 188 8.45 36.20 10.98
CA ASP A 188 8.94 35.97 9.61
C ASP A 188 7.82 36.12 8.57
N PRO A 189 7.80 37.27 7.82
CA PRO A 189 6.83 37.40 6.73
C PRO A 189 7.12 36.51 5.52
N SER A 190 8.31 35.90 5.41
CA SER A 190 8.69 34.99 4.31
C SER A 190 8.12 33.57 4.44
N ILE A 191 7.29 33.29 5.44
CA ILE A 191 6.61 32.01 5.62
C ILE A 191 5.57 31.69 4.54
N GLN A 192 5.14 32.69 3.78
CA GLN A 192 4.19 32.52 2.68
C GLN A 192 4.88 31.97 1.43
N LEU A 193 5.38 30.74 1.54
CA LEU A 193 6.03 30.07 0.43
C LEU A 193 4.99 29.64 -0.62
N PRO A 194 5.22 29.92 -1.91
CA PRO A 194 4.37 29.39 -2.98
C PRO A 194 4.55 27.88 -3.13
N ARG A 195 3.69 27.27 -3.92
CA ARG A 195 3.96 25.90 -4.40
C ARG A 195 5.24 25.93 -5.26
N ALA A 196 6.13 25.03 -4.97
CA ALA A 196 7.28 24.75 -5.83
C ALA A 196 6.81 23.91 -7.03
N THR A 197 7.59 23.90 -8.10
CA THR A 197 7.38 22.97 -9.23
C THR A 197 7.53 21.53 -8.77
N THR A 198 6.94 20.60 -9.52
CA THR A 198 7.08 19.16 -9.26
C THR A 198 8.55 18.74 -9.30
N SER A 199 9.30 19.21 -10.30
CA SER A 199 10.75 18.97 -10.42
C SER A 199 11.52 19.44 -9.18
N ALA A 200 11.25 20.65 -8.68
CA ALA A 200 11.93 21.17 -7.48
C ALA A 200 11.62 20.34 -6.22
N VAL A 201 10.40 19.80 -6.11
CA VAL A 201 10.07 18.89 -5.00
C VAL A 201 10.83 17.58 -5.15
N VAL A 202 10.96 17.04 -6.37
CA VAL A 202 11.79 15.85 -6.63
C VAL A 202 13.24 16.10 -6.25
N ASP A 203 13.81 17.22 -6.66
CA ASP A 203 15.20 17.61 -6.32
C ASP A 203 15.41 17.69 -4.80
N GLN A 204 14.44 18.23 -4.07
CA GLN A 204 14.50 18.28 -2.59
C GLN A 204 14.44 16.87 -1.98
N ILE A 205 13.57 15.99 -2.49
CA ILE A 205 13.47 14.60 -2.03
C ILE A 205 14.80 13.88 -2.26
N ILE A 206 15.40 14.04 -3.44
CA ILE A 206 16.68 13.40 -3.79
C ILE A 206 17.81 13.93 -2.92
N SER A 207 17.88 15.24 -2.70
CA SER A 207 18.85 15.85 -1.78
C SER A 207 18.75 15.28 -0.37
N ASP A 208 17.54 15.14 0.16
CA ASP A 208 17.31 14.58 1.49
C ASP A 208 17.67 13.08 1.56
N LEU A 209 17.38 12.30 0.51
CA LEU A 209 17.76 10.89 0.45
C LEU A 209 19.28 10.70 0.32
N ASP A 210 19.96 11.54 -0.43
CA ASP A 210 21.43 11.52 -0.53
C ASP A 210 22.08 11.88 0.82
N MET A 211 21.53 12.85 1.54
CA MET A 211 21.95 13.14 2.92
C MET A 211 21.70 11.95 3.84
N ALA A 212 20.53 11.35 3.79
CA ALA A 212 20.20 10.16 4.58
C ALA A 212 21.15 9.01 4.30
N ALA A 213 21.42 8.70 3.01
CA ALA A 213 22.35 7.66 2.61
C ALA A 213 23.77 7.88 3.15
N SER A 214 24.24 9.14 3.22
CA SER A 214 25.56 9.49 3.72
C SER A 214 25.70 9.42 5.25
N LEU A 215 24.59 9.56 5.99
CA LEU A 215 24.58 9.68 7.44
C LEU A 215 24.14 8.42 8.17
N LEU A 216 23.39 7.54 7.50
CA LEU A 216 22.84 6.32 8.08
C LEU A 216 23.76 5.11 7.83
N PRO A 217 23.73 4.11 8.73
CA PRO A 217 24.39 2.86 8.45
C PRO A 217 23.67 2.08 7.33
N ALA A 218 24.40 1.25 6.61
CA ALA A 218 23.83 0.32 5.63
C ALA A 218 22.85 -0.65 6.30
N LYS A 219 23.15 -1.08 7.51
CA LYS A 219 22.31 -1.91 8.37
C LYS A 219 22.42 -1.47 9.82
N TRP A 220 21.35 -1.65 10.57
CA TRP A 220 21.35 -1.53 12.01
C TRP A 220 21.68 -2.87 12.67
N ASP A 221 22.11 -2.80 13.91
CA ASP A 221 22.20 -3.98 14.78
C ASP A 221 20.81 -4.56 15.10
N ALA A 222 20.77 -5.72 15.74
CA ALA A 222 19.52 -6.42 16.04
C ALA A 222 18.58 -5.61 16.94
N ALA A 223 19.12 -4.76 17.82
CA ALA A 223 18.31 -3.93 18.72
C ALA A 223 17.61 -2.77 18.01
N ASN A 224 18.15 -2.35 16.86
CA ASN A 224 17.68 -1.25 16.05
C ASN A 224 17.12 -1.70 14.69
N TYR A 225 16.95 -3.01 14.47
CA TYR A 225 16.34 -3.53 13.24
C TYR A 225 14.96 -2.88 13.00
N GLY A 226 14.66 -2.61 11.76
CA GLY A 226 13.44 -1.89 11.34
C GLY A 226 13.60 -0.37 11.21
N ARG A 227 14.68 0.23 11.74
CA ARG A 227 14.99 1.64 11.46
C ARG A 227 15.46 1.82 10.03
N LEU A 228 15.20 3.01 9.47
CA LEU A 228 15.61 3.40 8.12
C LEU A 228 17.14 3.39 7.99
N THR A 229 17.63 2.89 6.87
CA THR A 229 19.06 2.68 6.59
C THR A 229 19.52 3.52 5.41
N GLY A 230 20.83 3.67 5.24
CA GLY A 230 21.41 4.29 4.06
C GLY A 230 21.05 3.55 2.77
N ASP A 231 21.06 2.22 2.81
CA ASP A 231 20.66 1.38 1.69
C ASP A 231 19.19 1.56 1.31
N ALA A 232 18.32 1.70 2.30
CA ALA A 232 16.91 2.02 2.06
C ALA A 232 16.74 3.40 1.41
N ALA A 233 17.60 4.38 1.73
CA ALA A 233 17.56 5.70 1.09
C ALA A 233 17.93 5.61 -0.40
N LEU A 234 18.94 4.81 -0.77
CA LEU A 234 19.29 4.57 -2.16
C LEU A 234 18.14 3.88 -2.93
N ALA A 235 17.53 2.87 -2.34
CA ALA A 235 16.38 2.19 -2.94
C ALA A 235 15.19 3.15 -3.11
N MET A 236 14.90 3.99 -2.11
CA MET A 236 13.82 4.97 -2.17
C MET A 236 14.09 6.02 -3.27
N LYS A 237 15.33 6.45 -3.46
CA LYS A 237 15.73 7.32 -4.57
C LYS A 237 15.37 6.72 -5.93
N SER A 238 15.63 5.42 -6.15
CA SER A 238 15.21 4.71 -7.36
C SER A 238 13.69 4.76 -7.57
N ARG A 239 12.88 4.53 -6.52
CA ARG A 239 11.41 4.58 -6.58
C ARG A 239 10.91 6.00 -6.93
N VAL A 240 11.49 7.02 -6.33
CA VAL A 240 11.11 8.43 -6.58
C VAL A 240 11.40 8.81 -8.04
N LEU A 241 12.61 8.51 -8.52
CA LEU A 241 13.00 8.81 -9.89
C LEU A 241 12.20 8.02 -10.92
N LEU A 242 11.89 6.74 -10.66
CA LEU A 242 10.98 5.95 -11.49
C LEU A 242 9.58 6.61 -11.58
N THR A 243 9.05 7.07 -10.46
CA THR A 243 7.76 7.76 -10.42
C THR A 243 7.79 9.04 -11.25
N PHE A 244 8.86 9.81 -11.13
CA PHE A 244 9.03 11.06 -11.86
C PHE A 244 9.29 10.85 -13.37
N ALA A 245 9.91 9.74 -13.77
CA ALA A 245 10.10 9.35 -15.15
C ALA A 245 8.82 8.83 -15.83
N SER A 246 7.82 8.43 -15.02
CA SER A 246 6.57 7.82 -15.51
C SER A 246 5.61 8.85 -16.12
N PRO A 247 4.68 8.44 -17.01
CA PRO A 247 3.81 9.32 -17.80
C PRO A 247 3.06 10.41 -17.04
N LEU A 248 2.70 10.18 -15.75
CA LEU A 248 1.99 11.16 -14.94
C LEU A 248 2.77 12.48 -14.82
N PHE A 249 4.09 12.41 -14.69
CA PHE A 249 4.98 13.56 -14.51
C PHE A 249 5.92 13.81 -15.68
N ASN A 250 5.90 12.94 -16.69
CA ASN A 250 6.82 13.00 -17.82
C ASN A 250 6.07 12.92 -19.15
N GLN A 251 5.93 14.04 -19.84
CA GLN A 251 5.29 14.08 -21.14
C GLN A 251 6.12 13.39 -22.23
N GLU A 252 7.44 13.32 -22.05
CA GLU A 252 8.39 12.65 -22.95
C GLU A 252 8.64 11.17 -22.59
N TRP A 253 7.77 10.56 -21.78
CA TRP A 253 7.94 9.19 -21.26
C TRP A 253 8.22 8.15 -22.36
N ASP A 254 7.71 8.38 -23.57
CA ASP A 254 7.89 7.49 -24.73
C ASP A 254 9.22 7.70 -25.47
N ASN A 255 10.01 8.70 -25.09
CA ASN A 255 11.33 8.92 -25.63
C ASN A 255 12.36 8.07 -24.88
N SER A 256 12.92 7.05 -25.54
CA SER A 256 13.92 6.15 -24.95
C SER A 256 15.24 6.85 -24.56
N SER A 257 15.46 8.08 -25.05
CA SER A 257 16.62 8.91 -24.72
C SER A 257 16.30 9.97 -23.65
N ASP A 258 15.09 9.97 -23.09
CA ASP A 258 14.74 10.88 -22.01
C ASP A 258 15.63 10.64 -20.79
N ILE A 259 16.18 11.72 -20.24
CA ILE A 259 17.16 11.66 -19.15
C ILE A 259 16.54 11.10 -17.86
N ARG A 260 15.24 11.31 -17.60
CA ARG A 260 14.57 10.84 -16.39
C ARG A 260 14.60 9.32 -16.30
N TRP A 261 14.43 8.60 -17.43
CA TRP A 261 14.56 7.13 -17.44
C TRP A 261 15.99 6.68 -17.18
N THR A 262 16.98 7.38 -17.74
CA THR A 262 18.39 7.08 -17.51
C THR A 262 18.79 7.32 -16.06
N ASP A 263 18.34 8.41 -15.45
CA ASP A 263 18.60 8.74 -14.06
C ASP A 263 17.96 7.73 -13.11
N ALA A 264 16.70 7.32 -13.39
CA ALA A 264 16.02 6.28 -12.64
C ALA A 264 16.73 4.93 -12.73
N LEU A 265 17.20 4.56 -13.94
CA LEU A 265 17.97 3.35 -14.18
C LEU A 265 19.28 3.36 -13.38
N ASN A 266 20.06 4.44 -13.49
CA ASN A 266 21.34 4.57 -12.82
C ASN A 266 21.18 4.53 -11.28
N ALA A 267 20.16 5.19 -10.75
CA ALA A 267 19.86 5.13 -9.32
C ALA A 267 19.48 3.71 -8.88
N GLY A 268 18.67 3.00 -9.68
CA GLY A 268 18.31 1.62 -9.41
C GLY A 268 19.51 0.68 -9.39
N LEU A 269 20.38 0.77 -10.40
CA LEU A 269 21.60 -0.04 -10.50
C LEU A 269 22.59 0.26 -9.35
N ALA A 270 22.75 1.52 -8.99
CA ALA A 270 23.60 1.91 -7.85
C ALA A 270 23.04 1.35 -6.53
N ALA A 271 21.72 1.45 -6.33
CA ALA A 271 21.06 0.85 -5.17
C ALA A 271 21.22 -0.67 -5.14
N GLU A 272 20.98 -1.37 -6.27
CA GLU A 272 21.17 -2.83 -6.35
C GLU A 272 22.61 -3.23 -5.98
N ALA A 273 23.60 -2.54 -6.53
CA ALA A 273 25.01 -2.85 -6.28
C ALA A 273 25.37 -2.69 -4.80
N GLN A 274 24.94 -1.61 -4.15
CA GLN A 274 25.22 -1.35 -2.75
C GLN A 274 24.49 -2.37 -1.85
N LEU A 275 23.19 -2.57 -2.10
CA LEU A 275 22.37 -3.50 -1.31
C LEU A 275 22.94 -4.93 -1.39
N MET A 276 23.38 -5.37 -2.58
CA MET A 276 24.03 -6.69 -2.74
C MET A 276 25.32 -6.79 -1.94
N ALA A 277 26.16 -5.76 -1.94
CA ALA A 277 27.39 -5.72 -1.18
C ALA A 277 27.12 -5.85 0.33
N ASP A 278 26.00 -5.29 0.79
CA ASP A 278 25.56 -5.35 2.19
C ASP A 278 24.67 -6.56 2.52
N GLY A 279 24.53 -7.52 1.56
CA GLY A 279 23.89 -8.82 1.77
C GLY A 279 22.36 -8.81 1.66
N TYR A 280 21.77 -7.77 1.05
CA TYR A 280 20.38 -7.81 0.60
C TYR A 280 20.25 -8.65 -0.68
N GLY A 281 19.04 -9.07 -1.00
CA GLY A 281 18.75 -9.88 -2.18
C GLY A 281 17.36 -10.50 -2.10
N LEU A 282 16.97 -11.25 -3.12
CA LEU A 282 15.74 -12.03 -3.06
C LEU A 282 15.81 -13.07 -1.92
N TYR A 283 14.72 -13.17 -1.16
CA TYR A 283 14.62 -14.19 -0.10
C TYR A 283 14.36 -15.55 -0.73
N ASN A 284 15.37 -16.41 -0.70
CA ASN A 284 15.32 -17.77 -1.21
C ASN A 284 16.30 -18.66 -0.43
N PRO A 285 16.05 -18.96 0.85
CA PRO A 285 16.88 -19.87 1.64
C PRO A 285 16.95 -21.27 1.01
N ASN A 286 15.97 -21.67 0.22
CA ASN A 286 15.98 -22.87 -0.57
C ASN A 286 16.03 -22.53 -2.07
N PRO A 287 17.22 -22.47 -2.71
CA PRO A 287 17.35 -22.13 -4.13
C PRO A 287 16.68 -23.13 -5.10
N THR A 288 16.27 -24.29 -4.63
CA THR A 288 15.55 -25.31 -5.41
C THR A 288 14.03 -25.24 -5.21
N ASP A 289 13.53 -24.25 -4.46
CA ASP A 289 12.09 -24.04 -4.28
C ASP A 289 11.40 -23.86 -5.63
N ALA A 290 10.45 -24.74 -5.92
CA ALA A 290 9.67 -24.73 -7.15
C ALA A 290 8.19 -24.45 -6.88
N VAL A 291 7.81 -24.15 -5.63
CA VAL A 291 6.44 -23.98 -5.18
C VAL A 291 6.20 -22.64 -4.46
N ALA A 292 7.11 -21.70 -4.64
CA ALA A 292 7.10 -20.37 -4.03
C ALA A 292 6.92 -20.40 -2.50
N LYS A 293 7.48 -21.40 -1.83
CA LYS A 293 7.40 -21.52 -0.37
C LYS A 293 8.21 -20.42 0.30
N ASP A 294 9.47 -20.24 -0.12
CA ASP A 294 10.34 -19.18 0.40
C ASP A 294 9.70 -17.80 0.24
N TRP A 295 9.10 -17.53 -0.94
CA TRP A 295 8.38 -16.28 -1.19
C TRP A 295 7.20 -16.08 -0.24
N SER A 296 6.46 -17.14 0.07
CA SER A 296 5.32 -17.08 0.99
C SER A 296 5.78 -16.91 2.44
N ASP A 297 6.80 -17.66 2.85
CA ASP A 297 7.26 -17.70 4.23
C ASP A 297 7.85 -16.37 4.72
N MET A 298 8.46 -15.58 3.82
CA MET A 298 9.03 -14.28 4.21
C MET A 298 7.98 -13.31 4.75
N PHE A 299 6.74 -13.37 4.27
CA PHE A 299 5.68 -12.45 4.67
C PHE A 299 5.07 -12.73 6.05
N VAL A 300 5.30 -13.92 6.58
CA VAL A 300 4.73 -14.33 7.87
C VAL A 300 5.77 -14.37 8.99
N LYS A 301 6.96 -13.83 8.73
CA LYS A 301 7.98 -13.65 9.77
C LYS A 301 7.59 -12.51 10.71
N PHE A 302 7.85 -12.71 12.00
CA PHE A 302 7.68 -11.70 13.06
C PHE A 302 8.69 -11.92 14.19
N ASP A 303 9.87 -12.40 13.82
CA ASP A 303 10.97 -12.65 14.76
C ASP A 303 11.90 -11.44 14.94
N ASN A 304 11.57 -10.32 14.29
CA ASN A 304 12.34 -9.08 14.28
C ASN A 304 13.82 -9.27 13.91
N THR A 305 14.09 -10.26 13.05
CA THR A 305 15.42 -10.51 12.52
C THR A 305 15.58 -10.01 11.10
N PHE A 306 16.81 -9.72 10.71
CA PHE A 306 17.11 -9.26 9.36
C PHE A 306 16.58 -10.22 8.29
N CYS A 307 15.70 -9.73 7.45
CA CYS A 307 15.27 -10.39 6.22
C CYS A 307 15.96 -9.73 5.03
N LYS A 308 16.73 -10.52 4.28
CA LYS A 308 17.54 -9.97 3.16
C LYS A 308 16.73 -9.31 2.05
N GLU A 309 15.44 -9.60 1.92
CA GLU A 309 14.56 -8.98 0.94
C GLU A 309 13.88 -7.72 1.47
N ALA A 310 13.73 -7.56 2.78
CA ALA A 310 13.10 -6.40 3.40
C ALA A 310 14.04 -5.20 3.44
N ILE A 311 13.89 -4.26 2.52
CA ILE A 311 14.66 -3.01 2.45
C ILE A 311 14.09 -1.98 3.43
N ILE A 312 12.76 -1.80 3.42
CA ILE A 312 12.02 -1.00 4.38
C ILE A 312 10.95 -1.89 4.99
N VAL A 313 10.99 -2.06 6.29
CA VAL A 313 10.07 -2.92 7.03
C VAL A 313 9.43 -2.15 8.18
N GLN A 314 8.11 -2.26 8.29
CA GLN A 314 7.38 -1.84 9.47
C GLN A 314 7.25 -3.04 10.40
N LEU A 315 7.97 -2.99 11.52
CA LEU A 315 7.85 -3.99 12.57
C LEU A 315 6.55 -3.81 13.33
N LEU A 316 5.84 -4.90 13.55
CA LEU A 316 4.56 -4.91 14.23
C LEU A 316 4.59 -5.85 15.44
N SER A 317 3.64 -5.69 16.33
CA SER A 317 3.61 -6.38 17.62
C SER A 317 2.40 -7.31 17.69
N ASN A 318 2.58 -8.47 18.31
CA ASN A 318 1.50 -9.40 18.66
C ASN A 318 0.90 -9.15 20.05
N THR A 319 1.20 -8.01 20.67
CA THR A 319 0.64 -7.67 21.98
C THR A 319 -0.87 -7.43 21.89
N THR A 320 -1.60 -7.92 22.88
CA THR A 320 -3.04 -7.70 23.02
C THR A 320 -3.40 -6.40 23.73
N SER A 321 -2.40 -5.60 24.13
CA SER A 321 -2.62 -4.31 24.78
C SER A 321 -2.97 -3.23 23.74
N SER A 322 -4.16 -2.65 23.85
CA SER A 322 -4.60 -1.54 23.00
C SER A 322 -3.79 -0.25 23.17
N THR A 323 -3.02 -0.14 24.25
CA THR A 323 -2.23 1.06 24.59
C THR A 323 -0.78 1.01 24.14
N ALA A 324 -0.25 -0.16 23.82
CA ALA A 324 1.18 -0.32 23.55
C ALA A 324 1.51 -1.01 22.22
N GLY A 325 0.53 -1.58 21.51
CA GLY A 325 0.79 -2.40 20.34
C GLY A 325 0.28 -1.79 19.03
N ILE A 326 1.13 -1.75 18.04
CA ILE A 326 0.72 -1.59 16.66
C ILE A 326 0.64 -3.01 16.08
N ASN A 327 -0.57 -3.47 15.74
CA ASN A 327 -0.82 -4.79 15.20
C ASN A 327 -1.06 -4.74 13.70
N ASN A 328 -0.76 -5.83 12.99
CA ASN A 328 -1.12 -6.00 11.60
C ASN A 328 -2.58 -6.43 11.48
N GLY A 329 -3.42 -5.57 10.92
CA GLY A 329 -4.85 -5.85 10.72
C GLY A 329 -5.16 -6.81 9.56
N TRP A 330 -4.16 -7.14 8.73
CA TRP A 330 -4.37 -7.94 7.53
C TRP A 330 -4.83 -9.36 7.85
N GLU A 331 -4.18 -10.04 8.81
CA GLU A 331 -4.57 -11.39 9.21
C GLU A 331 -6.06 -11.49 9.55
N ASN A 332 -6.54 -10.56 10.39
CA ASN A 332 -7.96 -10.53 10.76
C ASN A 332 -8.89 -10.25 9.56
N SER A 333 -8.44 -9.42 8.61
CA SER A 333 -9.23 -9.03 7.44
C SER A 333 -9.38 -10.16 6.43
N VAL A 334 -8.32 -10.93 6.17
CA VAL A 334 -8.36 -12.02 5.17
C VAL A 334 -8.99 -13.30 5.71
N ARG A 335 -8.96 -13.54 7.01
CA ARG A 335 -9.52 -14.73 7.62
C ARG A 335 -11.04 -14.74 7.60
N LEU A 336 -11.59 -15.90 7.24
CA LEU A 336 -13.04 -16.13 7.24
C LEU A 336 -13.60 -16.12 8.67
N LYS A 337 -14.85 -15.74 8.87
CA LYS A 337 -15.52 -15.77 10.17
C LYS A 337 -15.50 -17.18 10.78
N ILE A 338 -15.71 -18.21 9.95
CA ILE A 338 -15.62 -19.61 10.37
C ILE A 338 -14.25 -19.98 10.93
N GLN A 339 -13.20 -19.24 10.59
CA GLN A 339 -11.85 -19.38 11.13
C GLN A 339 -11.58 -18.45 12.34
N GLY A 340 -12.48 -17.51 12.64
CA GLY A 340 -12.31 -16.50 13.68
C GLY A 340 -11.94 -15.09 13.18
N GLY A 341 -11.89 -14.87 11.87
CA GLY A 341 -11.62 -13.56 11.27
C GLY A 341 -12.86 -12.69 11.07
N THR A 342 -12.71 -11.59 10.30
CA THR A 342 -13.82 -10.64 10.07
C THR A 342 -14.67 -10.95 8.84
N GLY A 343 -14.32 -11.95 8.04
CA GLY A 343 -15.16 -12.42 6.92
C GLY A 343 -14.40 -12.74 5.64
N GLY A 344 -13.10 -12.50 5.60
CA GLY A 344 -12.26 -12.78 4.45
C GLY A 344 -12.31 -11.71 3.35
N VAL A 345 -11.42 -11.83 2.39
CA VAL A 345 -11.35 -11.00 1.18
C VAL A 345 -11.58 -11.92 -0.02
N ALA A 346 -12.75 -11.80 -0.66
CA ALA A 346 -13.06 -12.55 -1.87
C ALA A 346 -12.17 -12.09 -3.02
N ALA A 347 -11.51 -13.02 -3.72
CA ALA A 347 -10.68 -12.72 -4.86
C ALA A 347 -11.54 -12.43 -6.11
N PRO A 348 -11.39 -11.25 -6.76
CA PRO A 348 -12.05 -10.99 -8.03
C PRO A 348 -11.59 -11.95 -9.12
N LYS A 349 -12.47 -12.24 -10.09
CA LYS A 349 -12.13 -13.05 -11.25
C LYS A 349 -10.94 -12.48 -12.00
N GLU A 350 -10.87 -11.16 -12.11
CA GLU A 350 -9.80 -10.40 -12.76
C GLU A 350 -8.43 -10.75 -12.16
N MET A 351 -8.34 -10.88 -10.83
CA MET A 351 -7.11 -11.27 -10.15
C MET A 351 -6.82 -12.78 -10.26
N ILE A 352 -7.86 -13.62 -10.24
CA ILE A 352 -7.71 -15.07 -10.45
C ILE A 352 -7.15 -15.35 -11.85
N ASP A 353 -7.71 -14.69 -12.85
CA ASP A 353 -7.34 -14.88 -14.27
C ASP A 353 -6.02 -14.18 -14.62
N LEU A 354 -5.55 -13.25 -13.80
CA LEU A 354 -4.30 -12.51 -14.03
C LEU A 354 -3.05 -13.39 -13.88
N PHE A 355 -3.01 -14.25 -12.85
CA PHE A 355 -1.79 -14.99 -12.51
C PHE A 355 -1.34 -15.88 -13.66
N PRO A 356 -0.03 -16.01 -13.94
CA PRO A 356 0.48 -16.82 -15.05
C PRO A 356 0.14 -18.32 -14.93
N MET A 357 0.38 -19.02 -16.02
CA MET A 357 0.49 -20.49 -16.02
C MET A 357 1.80 -20.93 -15.34
N ALA A 358 1.99 -22.19 -15.06
CA ALA A 358 3.17 -22.73 -14.36
C ALA A 358 4.48 -22.50 -15.11
N ASP A 359 4.45 -22.35 -16.43
CA ASP A 359 5.59 -22.02 -17.25
C ASP A 359 5.85 -20.51 -17.38
N GLY A 360 5.03 -19.69 -16.70
CA GLY A 360 5.09 -18.22 -16.74
C GLY A 360 4.36 -17.56 -17.88
N SER A 361 3.74 -18.34 -18.80
CA SER A 361 2.97 -17.78 -19.90
C SER A 361 1.65 -17.14 -19.43
N ARG A 362 1.07 -16.27 -20.25
CA ARG A 362 -0.24 -15.68 -19.96
C ARG A 362 -1.33 -16.74 -19.88
N PRO A 363 -2.32 -16.62 -18.96
CA PRO A 363 -3.41 -17.57 -18.82
C PRO A 363 -4.44 -17.38 -19.93
N THR A 364 -4.18 -17.96 -21.08
CA THR A 364 -5.08 -17.98 -22.26
C THR A 364 -5.49 -19.41 -22.58
N VAL A 365 -6.60 -19.55 -23.30
CA VAL A 365 -7.05 -20.87 -23.77
C VAL A 365 -5.95 -21.54 -24.60
N ALA A 366 -5.21 -20.78 -25.42
CA ALA A 366 -4.10 -21.29 -26.22
C ALA A 366 -2.96 -21.85 -25.35
N ASN A 367 -2.77 -21.32 -24.16
CA ASN A 367 -1.77 -21.77 -23.16
C ASN A 367 -2.34 -22.80 -22.18
N GLY A 368 -3.54 -23.34 -22.45
CA GLY A 368 -4.18 -24.38 -21.64
C GLY A 368 -4.96 -23.86 -20.43
N TYR A 369 -5.20 -22.55 -20.34
CA TYR A 369 -6.04 -22.01 -19.27
C TYR A 369 -7.51 -22.39 -19.45
N ASN A 370 -8.12 -22.84 -18.35
CA ASN A 370 -9.54 -23.15 -18.28
C ASN A 370 -10.15 -22.43 -17.07
N ASP A 371 -11.05 -21.47 -17.33
CA ASP A 371 -11.62 -20.63 -16.28
C ASP A 371 -12.52 -21.39 -15.29
N ALA A 372 -13.13 -22.50 -15.71
CA ALA A 372 -13.90 -23.38 -14.83
C ALA A 372 -12.97 -24.17 -13.87
N LYS A 373 -11.77 -24.48 -14.33
CA LYS A 373 -10.72 -25.16 -13.58
C LYS A 373 -9.51 -24.24 -13.40
N PHE A 374 -9.77 -23.01 -13.02
CA PHE A 374 -8.82 -21.90 -12.90
C PHE A 374 -7.58 -22.19 -12.04
N PHE A 375 -7.64 -23.23 -11.23
CA PHE A 375 -6.59 -23.66 -10.31
C PHE A 375 -5.58 -24.63 -10.91
N LEU A 376 -5.80 -25.13 -12.13
CA LEU A 376 -4.87 -26.07 -12.76
C LEU A 376 -3.69 -25.37 -13.42
N ASN A 377 -2.50 -25.94 -13.23
CA ASN A 377 -1.28 -25.59 -13.93
C ASN A 377 -0.94 -24.08 -13.83
N ARG A 378 -0.98 -23.51 -12.62
CA ARG A 378 -0.73 -22.08 -12.37
C ARG A 378 0.67 -21.83 -11.83
N ASP A 379 1.12 -20.59 -12.00
CA ASP A 379 2.28 -20.02 -11.33
C ASP A 379 2.27 -20.40 -9.83
N PRO A 380 3.39 -20.84 -9.26
CA PRO A 380 3.42 -21.24 -7.85
C PRO A 380 2.92 -20.17 -6.86
N ARG A 381 3.10 -18.87 -7.17
CA ARG A 381 2.58 -17.77 -6.36
C ARG A 381 1.05 -17.75 -6.32
N PHE A 382 0.38 -18.23 -7.35
CA PHE A 382 -1.09 -18.38 -7.36
C PHE A 382 -1.57 -19.17 -6.14
N TYR A 383 -0.96 -20.32 -5.91
CA TYR A 383 -1.34 -21.22 -4.82
C TYR A 383 -0.98 -20.68 -3.43
N ARG A 384 -0.11 -19.67 -3.35
CA ARG A 384 0.23 -18.96 -2.11
C ARG A 384 -0.62 -17.71 -1.89
N THR A 385 -1.16 -17.16 -2.97
CA THR A 385 -2.00 -15.95 -2.93
C THR A 385 -3.45 -16.28 -2.68
N PHE A 386 -3.97 -17.38 -3.21
CA PHE A 386 -5.40 -17.69 -3.14
C PHE A 386 -5.67 -18.99 -2.40
N ALA A 387 -6.77 -18.99 -1.61
CA ALA A 387 -7.40 -20.17 -1.05
C ALA A 387 -8.72 -20.44 -1.78
N PHE A 388 -8.88 -21.65 -2.28
CA PHE A 388 -10.07 -22.12 -3.01
C PHE A 388 -10.46 -23.51 -2.54
N ASN A 389 -11.48 -24.13 -3.12
CA ASN A 389 -12.01 -25.44 -2.70
C ASN A 389 -10.91 -26.48 -2.51
N GLY A 390 -10.90 -27.11 -1.34
CA GLY A 390 -9.92 -28.09 -0.94
C GLY A 390 -8.57 -27.54 -0.49
N CYS A 391 -8.33 -26.21 -0.62
CA CYS A 391 -7.08 -25.61 -0.13
C CYS A 391 -6.95 -25.73 1.38
N LYS A 392 -5.81 -26.22 1.82
CA LYS A 392 -5.41 -26.16 3.21
C LYS A 392 -5.13 -24.70 3.61
N TRP A 393 -5.83 -24.22 4.61
CA TRP A 393 -5.61 -22.92 5.22
C TRP A 393 -5.83 -23.03 6.74
N GLY A 394 -4.79 -23.49 7.40
CA GLY A 394 -4.82 -23.83 8.81
C GLY A 394 -4.81 -22.64 9.76
N THR A 395 -5.02 -22.93 11.02
CA THR A 395 -4.82 -22.06 12.19
C THR A 395 -4.11 -22.88 13.26
N SER A 396 -3.68 -22.25 14.34
CA SER A 396 -3.12 -22.97 15.50
C SER A 396 -4.09 -24.03 16.07
N ALA A 397 -5.39 -23.76 16.03
CA ALA A 397 -6.42 -24.69 16.53
C ALA A 397 -6.70 -25.85 15.57
N ASN A 398 -6.53 -25.65 14.26
CA ASN A 398 -6.72 -26.67 13.23
C ASN A 398 -5.76 -26.47 12.06
N ALA A 399 -4.58 -27.03 12.17
CA ALA A 399 -3.51 -26.91 11.16
C ALA A 399 -3.88 -27.52 9.79
N ASN A 400 -4.89 -28.39 9.72
CA ASN A 400 -5.32 -29.08 8.52
C ASN A 400 -6.69 -28.62 7.99
N ALA A 401 -7.19 -27.47 8.47
CA ALA A 401 -8.43 -26.92 7.97
C ALA A 401 -8.36 -26.67 6.45
N THR A 402 -9.42 -27.04 5.73
CA THR A 402 -9.57 -26.79 4.30
C THR A 402 -10.72 -25.83 4.04
N VAL A 403 -10.60 -25.01 3.00
CA VAL A 403 -11.63 -24.07 2.56
C VAL A 403 -12.53 -24.75 1.53
N TRP A 404 -13.85 -24.53 1.66
CA TRP A 404 -14.83 -24.94 0.67
C TRP A 404 -15.80 -23.80 0.42
N ALA A 405 -15.93 -23.40 -0.83
CA ALA A 405 -16.71 -22.24 -1.25
C ALA A 405 -17.48 -22.58 -2.53
N TYR A 406 -18.76 -22.95 -2.41
CA TYR A 406 -19.66 -23.22 -3.53
C TYR A 406 -21.10 -22.97 -3.13
N ARG A 407 -21.97 -22.84 -4.12
CA ARG A 407 -23.42 -22.70 -3.93
C ARG A 407 -24.20 -23.86 -4.54
N PHE A 408 -25.42 -24.07 -4.07
CA PHE A 408 -26.39 -25.01 -4.61
C PHE A 408 -27.82 -24.53 -4.39
N TYR A 409 -28.78 -25.13 -5.05
CA TYR A 409 -30.18 -24.81 -4.85
C TYR A 409 -30.88 -25.94 -4.11
N LYS A 410 -31.92 -25.59 -3.31
CA LYS A 410 -32.82 -26.55 -2.73
C LYS A 410 -33.59 -27.31 -3.84
N THR A 411 -34.26 -28.39 -3.47
CA THR A 411 -35.13 -29.16 -4.37
C THR A 411 -36.26 -28.32 -4.99
N ASP A 412 -36.57 -27.14 -4.44
CA ASP A 412 -37.50 -26.19 -5.03
C ASP A 412 -36.95 -25.45 -6.26
N GLY A 413 -35.65 -25.60 -6.55
CA GLY A 413 -34.95 -24.91 -7.64
C GLY A 413 -34.86 -23.42 -7.53
N LYS A 414 -35.22 -22.82 -6.40
CA LYS A 414 -35.31 -21.38 -6.16
C LYS A 414 -34.47 -20.89 -5.00
N THR A 415 -34.50 -21.61 -3.88
CA THR A 415 -33.79 -21.21 -2.66
C THR A 415 -32.30 -21.54 -2.79
N LYS A 416 -31.45 -20.48 -2.83
CA LYS A 416 -29.98 -20.64 -2.84
C LYS A 416 -29.49 -21.03 -1.47
N LEU A 417 -28.59 -21.98 -1.43
CA LEU A 417 -27.79 -22.36 -0.27
C LEU A 417 -26.32 -22.23 -0.62
N TYR A 418 -25.52 -22.01 0.39
CA TYR A 418 -24.07 -21.80 0.25
C TYR A 418 -23.33 -22.74 1.19
N ASN A 419 -22.15 -23.18 0.77
CA ASN A 419 -21.19 -23.80 1.68
C ASN A 419 -20.61 -22.75 2.64
N ASP A 420 -20.04 -23.18 3.76
CA ASP A 420 -19.69 -22.36 4.90
C ASP A 420 -18.94 -21.06 4.56
N ALA A 421 -17.87 -21.13 3.76
CA ALA A 421 -17.11 -19.94 3.39
C ALA A 421 -17.92 -18.98 2.51
N MET A 422 -18.73 -19.48 1.60
CA MET A 422 -19.58 -18.64 0.73
C MET A 422 -20.81 -18.07 1.43
N THR A 423 -21.23 -18.63 2.54
CA THR A 423 -22.32 -18.05 3.33
C THR A 423 -21.93 -16.64 3.82
N GLU A 424 -20.65 -16.43 4.06
CA GLU A 424 -20.13 -15.15 4.55
C GLU A 424 -19.75 -14.18 3.44
N MET A 425 -19.24 -14.71 2.33
CA MET A 425 -18.75 -13.94 1.17
C MET A 425 -19.20 -14.59 -0.13
N PRO A 426 -20.47 -14.45 -0.52
CA PRO A 426 -21.04 -15.17 -1.67
C PRO A 426 -20.62 -14.60 -3.03
N SER A 427 -19.41 -14.07 -3.15
CA SER A 427 -18.95 -13.36 -4.35
C SER A 427 -17.94 -14.13 -5.19
N SER A 428 -17.14 -15.03 -4.58
CA SER A 428 -16.11 -15.76 -5.29
C SER A 428 -15.82 -17.11 -4.62
N PRO A 429 -15.42 -18.15 -5.39
CA PRO A 429 -14.98 -19.44 -4.84
C PRO A 429 -13.53 -19.42 -4.36
N ALA A 430 -12.87 -18.29 -4.39
CA ALA A 430 -11.49 -18.10 -3.92
C ALA A 430 -11.37 -16.86 -3.04
N PHE A 431 -10.49 -16.95 -2.07
CA PHE A 431 -10.20 -15.91 -1.10
C PHE A 431 -8.72 -15.56 -1.12
N VAL A 432 -8.40 -14.29 -0.85
CA VAL A 432 -7.02 -13.86 -0.67
C VAL A 432 -6.45 -14.43 0.61
N ARG A 433 -5.29 -15.11 0.52
CA ARG A 433 -4.56 -15.63 1.68
C ARG A 433 -3.09 -15.22 1.73
N LYS A 434 -2.62 -14.47 0.73
CA LYS A 434 -1.26 -13.93 0.75
C LYS A 434 -1.01 -13.15 2.04
N MET A 435 0.18 -13.30 2.64
CA MET A 435 0.57 -12.67 3.90
C MET A 435 -0.29 -13.10 5.12
N SER A 436 -0.97 -14.24 5.04
CA SER A 436 -1.70 -14.84 6.17
C SER A 436 -0.87 -15.97 6.77
N ASP A 437 -0.68 -15.93 8.09
CA ASP A 437 0.10 -16.93 8.83
C ASP A 437 -0.72 -18.22 9.04
N PRO A 438 -0.32 -19.36 8.44
CA PRO A 438 -1.05 -20.63 8.57
C PRO A 438 -1.01 -21.21 10.01
N THR A 439 -0.24 -20.62 10.91
CA THR A 439 -0.12 -21.04 12.31
C THR A 439 -0.74 -20.05 13.29
N ALA A 440 -1.33 -18.95 12.78
CA ALA A 440 -1.90 -17.90 13.61
C ALA A 440 -2.96 -18.42 14.59
N ASP A 441 -2.97 -17.87 15.78
CA ASP A 441 -3.97 -18.15 16.81
C ASP A 441 -5.31 -17.55 16.39
N ASN A 442 -6.28 -18.43 16.16
CA ASN A 442 -7.61 -18.05 15.67
C ASN A 442 -8.43 -17.19 16.68
N THR A 443 -8.00 -17.07 17.92
CA THR A 443 -8.59 -16.15 18.90
C THR A 443 -7.93 -14.77 18.93
N LYS A 444 -6.84 -14.59 18.17
CA LYS A 444 -5.97 -13.39 18.21
C LYS A 444 -5.63 -12.79 16.85
N PHE A 445 -6.37 -13.10 15.80
CA PHE A 445 -6.09 -12.56 14.46
C PHE A 445 -6.00 -11.03 14.42
N ALA A 446 -6.75 -10.32 15.27
CA ALA A 446 -6.68 -8.88 15.40
C ALA A 446 -5.35 -8.36 16.01
N TYR A 447 -4.55 -9.24 16.55
CA TYR A 447 -3.28 -8.93 17.22
C TYR A 447 -2.09 -9.56 16.51
N SER A 448 -2.16 -9.73 15.20
CA SER A 448 -1.03 -10.24 14.43
C SER A 448 0.18 -9.32 14.53
N GLY A 449 1.35 -9.90 14.70
CA GLY A 449 2.64 -9.21 14.71
C GLY A 449 3.44 -9.40 13.42
N THR A 450 2.83 -9.93 12.35
CA THR A 450 3.54 -10.07 11.08
C THR A 450 3.93 -8.72 10.51
N ASP A 451 5.18 -8.59 10.08
CA ASP A 451 5.74 -7.36 9.59
C ASP A 451 5.18 -6.97 8.22
N ILE A 452 5.17 -5.67 7.92
CA ILE A 452 4.81 -5.15 6.60
C ILE A 452 6.09 -4.74 5.87
N PHE A 453 6.35 -5.37 4.73
CA PHE A 453 7.45 -4.99 3.85
C PHE A 453 7.01 -3.84 2.94
N GLU A 454 7.35 -2.61 3.35
CA GLU A 454 7.00 -1.42 2.57
C GLU A 454 7.83 -1.33 1.29
N TYR A 455 9.10 -1.71 1.34
CA TYR A 455 9.95 -1.81 0.17
C TYR A 455 10.78 -3.08 0.24
N ARG A 456 10.68 -3.93 -0.75
CA ARG A 456 11.43 -5.17 -0.82
C ARG A 456 12.27 -5.27 -2.09
N TYR A 457 13.28 -6.10 -2.04
CA TYR A 457 14.29 -6.22 -3.10
C TYR A 457 13.70 -6.59 -4.48
N ALA A 458 12.62 -7.40 -4.51
CA ALA A 458 11.92 -7.70 -5.75
C ALA A 458 11.33 -6.44 -6.42
N GLU A 459 10.82 -5.48 -5.65
CA GLU A 459 10.33 -4.21 -6.20
C GLU A 459 11.48 -3.40 -6.85
N LEU A 460 12.66 -3.38 -6.22
CA LEU A 460 13.83 -2.73 -6.80
C LEU A 460 14.22 -3.36 -8.15
N LEU A 461 14.23 -4.70 -8.23
CA LEU A 461 14.52 -5.41 -9.49
C LEU A 461 13.48 -5.08 -10.57
N LEU A 462 12.21 -5.00 -10.19
CA LEU A 462 11.12 -4.64 -11.11
C LEU A 462 11.21 -3.17 -11.56
N ASN A 463 11.65 -2.25 -10.69
CA ASN A 463 11.92 -0.86 -11.04
C ASN A 463 13.04 -0.77 -12.08
N ILE A 464 14.14 -1.52 -11.88
CA ILE A 464 15.26 -1.58 -12.82
C ILE A 464 14.82 -2.20 -14.16
N ALA A 465 14.02 -3.28 -14.13
CA ALA A 465 13.48 -3.92 -15.33
C ALA A 465 12.66 -2.94 -16.17
N GLU A 466 11.81 -2.15 -15.52
CA GLU A 466 10.96 -1.14 -16.17
C GLU A 466 11.80 -0.02 -16.81
N CYS A 467 12.82 0.48 -16.09
CA CYS A 467 13.74 1.47 -16.65
C CYS A 467 14.50 0.91 -17.86
N TYR A 468 14.99 -0.34 -17.80
CA TYR A 468 15.61 -0.98 -18.98
C TYR A 468 14.65 -1.09 -20.16
N ALA A 469 13.39 -1.44 -19.92
CA ALA A 469 12.37 -1.46 -20.96
C ALA A 469 12.18 -0.08 -21.58
N ALA A 470 12.05 0.96 -20.77
CA ALA A 470 11.81 2.34 -21.21
C ALA A 470 12.96 2.89 -22.06
N VAL A 471 14.22 2.59 -21.71
CA VAL A 471 15.39 2.98 -22.53
C VAL A 471 15.63 2.02 -23.72
N GLY A 472 14.73 1.07 -23.98
CA GLY A 472 14.77 0.17 -25.14
C GLY A 472 15.67 -1.07 -24.97
N ASN A 473 16.21 -1.34 -23.80
CA ASN A 473 17.03 -2.53 -23.55
C ASN A 473 16.17 -3.71 -23.07
N THR A 474 15.42 -4.29 -24.01
CA THR A 474 14.48 -5.39 -23.73
C THR A 474 15.16 -6.66 -23.23
N THR A 475 16.42 -6.90 -23.61
CA THR A 475 17.22 -8.05 -23.14
C THR A 475 17.47 -7.95 -21.66
N LYS A 476 17.95 -6.81 -21.16
CA LYS A 476 18.17 -6.58 -19.73
C LYS A 476 16.86 -6.58 -18.95
N CYS A 477 15.79 -6.01 -19.51
CA CYS A 477 14.45 -6.12 -18.92
C CYS A 477 14.07 -7.59 -18.68
N THR A 478 14.23 -8.46 -19.71
CA THR A 478 13.93 -9.90 -19.58
C THR A 478 14.77 -10.57 -18.48
N GLU A 479 16.07 -10.24 -18.37
CA GLU A 479 16.93 -10.79 -17.33
C GLU A 479 16.42 -10.44 -15.93
N TYR A 480 16.03 -9.19 -15.69
CA TYR A 480 15.56 -8.74 -14.38
C TYR A 480 14.20 -9.32 -14.02
N LEU A 481 13.26 -9.36 -14.95
CA LEU A 481 11.98 -10.07 -14.76
C LEU A 481 12.22 -11.57 -14.49
N GLY A 482 13.18 -12.17 -15.19
CA GLY A 482 13.59 -13.57 -15.01
C GLY A 482 14.11 -13.87 -13.61
N LYS A 483 14.88 -12.95 -12.98
CA LYS A 483 15.34 -13.11 -11.59
C LYS A 483 14.14 -13.29 -10.62
N VAL A 484 13.11 -12.44 -10.76
CA VAL A 484 11.91 -12.48 -9.92
C VAL A 484 11.12 -13.77 -10.15
N ARG A 485 10.89 -14.15 -11.41
CA ARG A 485 10.16 -15.35 -11.79
C ARG A 485 10.87 -16.64 -11.38
N ALA A 486 12.21 -16.68 -11.53
CA ALA A 486 13.02 -17.82 -11.11
C ALA A 486 12.90 -18.09 -9.60
N ARG A 487 12.92 -17.03 -8.76
CA ARG A 487 12.71 -17.16 -7.33
C ARG A 487 11.35 -17.75 -6.98
N ALA A 488 10.32 -17.45 -7.77
CA ALA A 488 8.98 -18.00 -7.61
C ALA A 488 8.84 -19.47 -8.07
N GLY A 489 9.89 -20.05 -8.64
CA GLY A 489 9.90 -21.43 -9.14
C GLY A 489 9.61 -21.56 -10.63
N ILE A 490 9.41 -20.48 -11.37
CA ILE A 490 9.25 -20.52 -12.83
C ILE A 490 10.61 -20.73 -13.48
N ARG A 491 10.71 -21.73 -14.35
CA ARG A 491 11.98 -22.06 -15.01
C ARG A 491 12.18 -21.24 -16.27
N GLN A 492 13.44 -20.94 -16.62
CA GLN A 492 13.79 -20.18 -17.81
C GLN A 492 13.26 -20.86 -19.08
N GLY A 493 13.52 -22.17 -19.23
CA GLY A 493 13.14 -22.93 -20.43
C GLY A 493 13.58 -22.26 -21.73
N THR A 494 12.93 -22.61 -22.82
CA THR A 494 13.15 -22.01 -24.15
C THR A 494 12.35 -20.73 -24.37
N ASN A 495 11.44 -20.38 -23.43
CA ASN A 495 10.51 -19.25 -23.52
C ASN A 495 10.80 -18.16 -22.46
N ASN A 496 12.05 -18.04 -22.00
CA ASN A 496 12.50 -16.97 -21.10
C ASN A 496 11.54 -16.78 -19.90
N TRP A 497 11.34 -17.82 -19.08
CA TRP A 497 10.40 -17.80 -17.93
C TRP A 497 8.95 -17.46 -18.34
N GLY A 498 8.53 -17.83 -19.55
CA GLY A 498 7.20 -17.51 -20.09
C GLY A 498 7.05 -16.10 -20.64
N LEU A 499 8.12 -15.30 -20.69
CA LEU A 499 8.11 -13.94 -21.22
C LEU A 499 8.19 -13.89 -22.75
N GLY A 500 8.76 -14.91 -23.37
CA GLY A 500 9.07 -14.90 -24.82
C GLY A 500 10.18 -13.91 -25.17
N THR A 501 10.05 -13.34 -26.36
CA THR A 501 10.89 -12.23 -26.84
C THR A 501 10.00 -11.00 -27.04
N PHE A 502 10.37 -9.88 -26.47
CA PHE A 502 9.61 -8.63 -26.65
C PHE A 502 9.83 -8.05 -28.04
N SER A 503 8.73 -7.68 -28.70
CA SER A 503 8.77 -7.04 -30.02
C SER A 503 9.42 -5.65 -29.99
N ASP A 504 9.19 -4.93 -28.89
CA ASP A 504 9.60 -3.55 -28.69
C ASP A 504 9.60 -3.16 -27.21
N LYS A 505 9.92 -1.92 -26.92
CA LYS A 505 9.92 -1.39 -25.54
C LYS A 505 8.54 -1.37 -24.89
N HIS A 506 7.47 -1.13 -25.66
CA HIS A 506 6.10 -1.08 -25.11
C HIS A 506 5.66 -2.45 -24.61
N ALA A 507 5.94 -3.51 -25.38
CA ALA A 507 5.70 -4.88 -24.95
C ALA A 507 6.50 -5.23 -23.67
N ALA A 508 7.74 -4.76 -23.58
CA ALA A 508 8.58 -4.96 -22.40
C ALA A 508 8.05 -4.20 -21.18
N ILE A 509 7.63 -2.93 -21.33
CA ILE A 509 7.01 -2.15 -20.26
C ILE A 509 5.71 -2.82 -19.78
N ALA A 510 4.85 -3.24 -20.73
CA ALA A 510 3.62 -3.95 -20.39
C ALA A 510 3.88 -5.25 -19.61
N ALA A 511 4.97 -5.96 -19.93
CA ALA A 511 5.39 -7.15 -19.17
C ALA A 511 5.89 -6.79 -17.76
N CYS A 512 6.61 -5.66 -17.60
CA CYS A 512 7.02 -5.18 -16.28
C CYS A 512 5.80 -4.86 -15.40
N LEU A 513 4.84 -4.10 -15.93
CA LEU A 513 3.62 -3.74 -15.19
C LEU A 513 2.78 -4.97 -14.82
N TYR A 514 2.73 -5.96 -15.71
CA TYR A 514 2.08 -7.24 -15.40
C TYR A 514 2.81 -8.01 -14.31
N GLU A 515 4.14 -8.13 -14.39
CA GLU A 515 4.91 -8.84 -13.35
C GLU A 515 4.79 -8.14 -12.00
N ARG A 516 4.78 -6.80 -11.97
CA ARG A 516 4.52 -6.02 -10.76
C ARG A 516 3.15 -6.35 -10.18
N GLN A 517 2.13 -6.46 -11.03
CA GLN A 517 0.77 -6.78 -10.61
C GLN A 517 0.64 -8.19 -10.02
N VAL A 518 1.43 -9.17 -10.49
CA VAL A 518 1.48 -10.53 -9.96
C VAL A 518 2.34 -10.61 -8.70
N GLU A 519 3.58 -10.13 -8.79
CA GLU A 519 4.57 -10.24 -7.71
C GLU A 519 4.18 -9.42 -6.48
N LEU A 520 3.71 -8.18 -6.70
CA LEU A 520 3.35 -7.23 -5.65
C LEU A 520 1.84 -7.22 -5.34
N ALA A 521 1.09 -8.21 -5.80
CA ALA A 521 -0.35 -8.33 -5.54
C ALA A 521 -0.65 -8.16 -4.04
N TYR A 522 -1.64 -7.34 -3.72
CA TYR A 522 -2.10 -7.07 -2.34
C TYR A 522 -1.06 -6.40 -1.41
N GLU A 523 0.01 -5.85 -1.97
CA GLU A 523 1.03 -5.09 -1.20
C GLU A 523 0.83 -3.56 -1.30
N GLY A 524 -0.33 -3.10 -1.76
CA GLY A 524 -0.67 -1.68 -1.87
C GLY A 524 0.08 -0.91 -2.96
N LYS A 525 0.65 -1.61 -3.96
CA LYS A 525 1.47 -0.98 -5.01
C LYS A 525 0.69 -0.70 -6.29
N ARG A 526 -0.32 -1.51 -6.61
CA ARG A 526 -1.05 -1.45 -7.89
C ARG A 526 -1.68 -0.10 -8.18
N PHE A 527 -2.29 0.55 -7.17
CA PHE A 527 -2.87 1.88 -7.34
C PHE A 527 -1.85 2.91 -7.85
N TRP A 528 -0.66 2.91 -7.26
CA TRP A 528 0.41 3.84 -7.63
C TRP A 528 0.99 3.54 -9.01
N ASP A 529 1.06 2.27 -9.42
CA ASP A 529 1.43 1.89 -10.78
C ASP A 529 0.35 2.34 -11.79
N ALA A 530 -0.93 2.14 -11.47
CA ALA A 530 -2.04 2.59 -12.30
C ALA A 530 -2.09 4.12 -12.42
N GLN A 531 -1.82 4.84 -11.34
CA GLN A 531 -1.76 6.29 -11.31
C GLN A 531 -0.61 6.83 -12.17
N ARG A 532 0.63 6.41 -11.89
CA ARG A 532 1.82 6.94 -12.59
C ARG A 532 1.86 6.58 -14.06
N TRP A 533 1.24 5.47 -14.47
CA TRP A 533 1.12 5.03 -15.86
C TRP A 533 -0.18 5.46 -16.53
N LEU A 534 -1.03 6.27 -15.87
CA LEU A 534 -2.30 6.77 -16.39
C LEU A 534 -3.24 5.65 -16.89
N LEU A 535 -3.30 4.51 -16.16
CA LEU A 535 -4.00 3.31 -16.63
C LEU A 535 -5.51 3.34 -16.37
N TYR A 536 -6.04 4.40 -15.77
CA TYR A 536 -7.49 4.52 -15.60
C TYR A 536 -8.18 4.91 -16.92
N ASP A 537 -7.57 5.74 -17.71
CA ASP A 537 -8.17 6.24 -18.95
C ASP A 537 -7.60 5.57 -20.21
N GLY A 538 -8.48 5.19 -21.13
CA GLY A 538 -8.09 4.73 -22.47
C GLY A 538 -7.52 5.84 -23.34
N VAL A 539 -7.96 7.08 -23.09
CA VAL A 539 -7.42 8.30 -23.69
C VAL A 539 -7.08 9.23 -22.53
N SER A 540 -5.81 9.46 -22.30
CA SER A 540 -5.40 10.38 -21.25
C SER A 540 -5.78 11.81 -21.64
N THR A 541 -6.60 12.44 -20.80
CA THR A 541 -6.93 13.85 -20.90
C THR A 541 -5.99 14.72 -20.06
N VAL A 542 -5.11 14.10 -19.28
CA VAL A 542 -4.11 14.77 -18.43
C VAL A 542 -2.95 15.28 -19.28
N SER A 543 -2.61 14.54 -20.35
CA SER A 543 -1.58 14.96 -21.32
C SER A 543 -2.03 14.59 -22.72
N THR A 544 -1.90 15.50 -23.66
CA THR A 544 -2.16 15.27 -25.09
C THR A 544 -1.21 14.25 -25.71
N ALA A 545 -0.12 13.91 -25.03
CA ALA A 545 0.90 13.01 -25.53
C ALA A 545 0.66 11.53 -25.17
N SER A 546 -0.27 11.19 -24.27
CA SER A 546 -0.22 9.86 -23.68
C SER A 546 -1.53 9.11 -23.68
N ASN A 547 -1.74 8.38 -24.75
CA ASN A 547 -2.61 7.21 -24.71
C ASN A 547 -1.78 5.99 -24.28
N THR A 548 -1.37 5.96 -23.00
CA THR A 548 -0.49 4.93 -22.45
C THR A 548 -1.09 3.54 -22.56
N CYS A 549 -2.38 3.38 -22.29
CA CYS A 549 -3.06 2.09 -22.43
C CYS A 549 -2.98 1.55 -23.85
N ASN A 550 -3.22 2.40 -24.89
CA ASN A 550 -3.13 1.97 -26.27
C ASN A 550 -1.68 1.68 -26.68
N ALA A 551 -0.72 2.53 -26.30
CA ALA A 551 0.67 2.32 -26.60
C ALA A 551 1.19 0.99 -26.03
N LEU A 552 0.79 0.66 -24.82
CA LEU A 552 1.21 -0.56 -24.11
C LEU A 552 0.33 -1.78 -24.42
N GLY A 553 -0.80 -1.62 -25.11
CA GLY A 553 -1.77 -2.71 -25.32
C GLY A 553 -2.40 -3.21 -24.01
N ILE A 554 -2.51 -2.35 -23.00
CA ILE A 554 -3.09 -2.68 -21.68
C ILE A 554 -4.53 -2.15 -21.64
N PRO A 555 -5.53 -2.96 -21.21
CA PRO A 555 -6.87 -2.46 -20.99
C PRO A 555 -6.89 -1.36 -19.93
N HIS A 556 -7.68 -0.31 -20.12
CA HIS A 556 -7.89 0.71 -19.10
C HIS A 556 -8.79 0.20 -17.98
N ILE A 557 -8.58 0.72 -16.78
CA ILE A 557 -9.32 0.32 -15.57
C ILE A 557 -10.69 0.99 -15.53
N ASN A 558 -10.79 2.22 -16.04
CA ASN A 558 -12.01 3.01 -16.04
C ASN A 558 -13.11 2.33 -16.86
N GLY A 559 -14.33 2.33 -16.40
CA GLY A 559 -15.45 1.63 -17.03
C GLY A 559 -15.53 0.12 -16.75
N THR A 560 -14.55 -0.44 -16.05
CA THR A 560 -14.58 -1.85 -15.59
C THR A 560 -15.23 -1.99 -14.22
N HIS A 561 -15.57 -3.19 -13.84
CA HIS A 561 -15.97 -3.57 -12.48
C HIS A 561 -15.36 -4.91 -12.13
N ARG A 562 -15.24 -5.19 -10.82
CA ARG A 562 -14.75 -6.50 -10.38
C ARG A 562 -15.88 -7.50 -10.44
N THR A 563 -15.58 -8.69 -10.96
CA THR A 563 -16.53 -9.75 -11.22
C THR A 563 -16.33 -10.88 -10.22
N GLY A 564 -17.43 -11.26 -9.57
CA GLY A 564 -17.52 -12.51 -8.83
C GLY A 564 -17.84 -13.68 -9.76
N ASN A 565 -17.61 -14.87 -9.26
CA ASN A 565 -18.02 -16.09 -9.93
C ASN A 565 -18.33 -17.18 -8.91
N TYR A 566 -18.94 -18.26 -9.35
CA TYR A 566 -19.34 -19.33 -8.46
C TYR A 566 -19.02 -20.72 -9.02
N TRP A 567 -18.73 -21.61 -8.11
CA TRP A 567 -18.98 -23.03 -8.32
C TRP A 567 -20.41 -23.32 -7.84
N GLN A 568 -21.25 -23.75 -8.75
CA GLN A 568 -22.63 -24.09 -8.47
C GLN A 568 -22.84 -25.60 -8.67
N ALA A 569 -23.45 -26.23 -7.69
CA ALA A 569 -23.79 -27.65 -7.83
C ALA A 569 -24.80 -27.90 -8.99
N LYS A 570 -24.58 -28.97 -9.71
CA LYS A 570 -25.43 -29.40 -10.83
C LYS A 570 -26.81 -29.90 -10.37
N VAL A 571 -26.92 -30.39 -9.13
CA VAL A 571 -28.11 -30.97 -8.59
C VAL A 571 -28.75 -30.06 -7.54
N ASN A 572 -30.07 -30.02 -7.53
CA ASN A 572 -30.83 -29.34 -6.49
C ASN A 572 -31.03 -30.30 -5.31
N THR A 573 -30.68 -29.86 -4.10
CA THR A 573 -30.72 -30.66 -2.89
C THR A 573 -30.97 -29.84 -1.66
N ASN A 574 -31.58 -30.36 -0.62
CA ASN A 574 -31.81 -29.70 0.64
C ASN A 574 -30.61 -29.82 1.60
N THR A 575 -29.61 -30.62 1.26
CA THR A 575 -28.40 -30.85 2.04
C THR A 575 -27.18 -30.61 1.14
N ASP A 576 -25.99 -30.50 1.74
CA ASP A 576 -24.75 -30.36 1.00
C ASP A 576 -24.60 -31.49 -0.05
N PRO A 577 -24.43 -31.13 -1.34
CA PRO A 577 -24.32 -32.11 -2.41
C PRO A 577 -23.04 -32.96 -2.38
N ILE A 578 -21.99 -32.48 -1.68
CA ILE A 578 -20.71 -33.19 -1.58
C ILE A 578 -20.62 -33.90 -0.23
N PRO A 579 -20.45 -35.20 -0.22
CA PRO A 579 -20.26 -35.96 1.01
C PRO A 579 -19.02 -35.42 1.80
N SER A 580 -19.15 -35.41 3.10
CA SER A 580 -18.06 -34.97 3.97
C SER A 580 -16.77 -35.78 3.76
N ALA A 581 -16.88 -37.10 3.59
CA ALA A 581 -15.74 -37.96 3.29
C ALA A 581 -15.03 -37.57 1.97
N THR A 582 -15.77 -37.14 0.96
CA THR A 582 -15.21 -36.67 -0.32
C THR A 582 -14.44 -35.34 -0.10
N LYS A 583 -15.02 -34.42 0.68
CA LYS A 583 -14.33 -33.16 1.00
C LYS A 583 -13.02 -33.39 1.78
N THR A 584 -13.02 -34.26 2.75
CA THR A 584 -11.84 -34.60 3.57
C THR A 584 -10.77 -35.38 2.80
N SER A 585 -11.09 -36.02 1.69
CA SER A 585 -10.12 -36.73 0.83
C SER A 585 -9.33 -35.78 -0.09
N ILE A 586 -9.73 -34.50 -0.21
CA ILE A 586 -9.07 -33.50 -1.04
C ILE A 586 -8.40 -32.46 -0.13
N VAL A 587 -7.07 -32.47 -0.10
CA VAL A 587 -6.27 -31.52 0.64
C VAL A 587 -5.20 -30.94 -0.28
N ILE A 588 -5.44 -29.72 -0.75
CA ILE A 588 -4.51 -29.02 -1.64
C ILE A 588 -3.50 -28.25 -0.78
N ASP A 589 -2.29 -28.81 -0.71
CA ASP A 589 -1.16 -28.27 0.03
C ASP A 589 0.06 -28.27 -0.90
N PRO A 590 0.53 -27.08 -1.35
CA PRO A 590 1.68 -26.98 -2.26
C PRO A 590 2.98 -27.59 -1.70
N ASP A 591 3.06 -27.78 -0.37
CA ASP A 591 4.25 -28.36 0.28
C ASP A 591 4.25 -29.89 0.29
N LYS A 592 3.24 -30.53 -0.29
CA LYS A 592 3.10 -31.99 -0.33
C LYS A 592 3.43 -32.58 -1.69
N SER A 593 4.02 -33.76 -1.69
CA SER A 593 4.39 -34.49 -2.91
C SER A 593 3.18 -34.89 -3.78
N ASP A 594 2.00 -35.04 -3.19
CA ASP A 594 0.76 -35.37 -3.88
C ASP A 594 -0.04 -34.15 -4.36
N PHE A 595 0.52 -32.93 -4.25
CA PHE A 595 -0.13 -31.67 -4.59
C PHE A 595 -0.81 -31.68 -5.96
N ILE A 596 -0.10 -32.11 -7.01
CA ILE A 596 -0.66 -32.19 -8.37
C ILE A 596 -1.77 -33.23 -8.45
N THR A 597 -1.63 -34.34 -7.75
CA THR A 597 -2.68 -35.38 -7.68
C THR A 597 -3.95 -34.82 -7.04
N GLN A 598 -3.82 -34.03 -5.97
CA GLN A 598 -4.95 -33.40 -5.29
C GLN A 598 -5.64 -32.35 -6.17
N LEU A 599 -4.90 -31.57 -6.96
CA LEU A 599 -5.47 -30.67 -7.97
C LEU A 599 -6.29 -31.43 -9.03
N ASN A 600 -5.78 -32.56 -9.50
CA ASN A 600 -6.48 -33.40 -10.45
C ASN A 600 -7.75 -34.04 -9.83
N ASN A 601 -7.69 -34.45 -8.57
CA ASN A 601 -8.85 -34.93 -7.82
C ASN A 601 -9.92 -33.84 -7.70
N LEU A 602 -9.53 -32.60 -7.40
CA LEU A 602 -10.45 -31.45 -7.38
C LEU A 602 -11.05 -31.20 -8.77
N SER A 603 -10.26 -31.33 -9.84
CA SER A 603 -10.76 -31.22 -11.22
C SER A 603 -11.83 -32.27 -11.54
N THR A 604 -11.62 -33.52 -11.13
CA THR A 604 -12.59 -34.61 -11.29
C THR A 604 -13.86 -34.36 -10.47
N LEU A 605 -13.69 -33.85 -9.24
CA LEU A 605 -14.81 -33.46 -8.38
C LEU A 605 -15.62 -32.33 -9.02
N PHE A 606 -14.95 -31.34 -9.62
CA PHE A 606 -15.64 -30.28 -10.37
C PHE A 606 -16.50 -30.85 -11.49
N ASP A 607 -15.94 -31.74 -12.31
CA ASP A 607 -16.68 -32.37 -13.43
C ASP A 607 -17.87 -33.15 -12.95
N THR A 608 -17.80 -33.76 -11.77
CA THR A 608 -18.87 -34.53 -11.17
C THR A 608 -20.00 -33.66 -10.62
N TYR A 609 -19.67 -32.67 -9.84
CA TYR A 609 -20.65 -31.99 -9.00
C TYR A 609 -20.99 -30.58 -9.44
N PHE A 610 -20.13 -29.86 -10.23
CA PHE A 610 -20.24 -28.42 -10.41
C PHE A 610 -20.36 -27.97 -11.86
N VAL A 611 -20.93 -26.78 -11.99
CA VAL A 611 -20.80 -25.92 -13.16
C VAL A 611 -20.23 -24.57 -12.70
N ARG A 612 -19.57 -23.89 -13.61
CA ARG A 612 -19.10 -22.52 -13.40
C ARG A 612 -20.19 -21.54 -13.76
N VAL A 613 -20.44 -20.58 -12.87
CA VAL A 613 -21.31 -19.43 -13.13
C VAL A 613 -20.49 -18.16 -12.97
N ALA A 614 -20.20 -17.50 -14.09
CA ALA A 614 -19.21 -16.44 -14.15
C ALA A 614 -19.78 -15.01 -14.12
N THR A 615 -21.08 -14.84 -14.39
CA THR A 615 -21.56 -13.51 -14.85
C THR A 615 -22.71 -12.93 -14.04
N ASP A 616 -23.21 -13.60 -13.02
CA ASP A 616 -24.42 -13.14 -12.34
C ASP A 616 -24.18 -12.42 -11.03
N ASN A 617 -22.91 -12.09 -10.71
CA ASN A 617 -22.58 -11.42 -9.46
C ASN A 617 -21.44 -10.40 -9.62
N PRO A 618 -21.75 -9.17 -10.02
CA PRO A 618 -20.77 -8.12 -9.92
C PRO A 618 -20.39 -7.93 -8.44
N MET A 619 -19.10 -7.88 -8.16
CA MET A 619 -18.62 -7.56 -6.80
C MET A 619 -18.83 -6.09 -6.47
N ASP A 620 -18.97 -5.25 -7.51
CA ASP A 620 -19.22 -3.82 -7.38
C ASP A 620 -20.66 -3.49 -7.74
N ALA A 621 -21.37 -2.92 -6.79
CA ALA A 621 -22.76 -2.53 -6.97
C ALA A 621 -23.11 -1.26 -6.19
N VAL A 622 -23.93 -0.40 -6.80
CA VAL A 622 -24.55 0.75 -6.15
C VAL A 622 -26.07 0.61 -6.29
N ASN A 623 -26.77 0.64 -5.17
CA ASN A 623 -28.24 0.50 -5.15
C ASN A 623 -28.76 -0.76 -5.88
N GLY A 624 -28.00 -1.86 -5.81
CA GLY A 624 -28.36 -3.13 -6.45
C GLY A 624 -28.05 -3.25 -7.94
N SER A 625 -27.49 -2.21 -8.54
CA SER A 625 -27.04 -2.21 -9.94
C SER A 625 -25.52 -2.30 -10.03
N VAL A 626 -25.00 -2.88 -11.10
CA VAL A 626 -23.57 -2.93 -11.39
C VAL A 626 -22.99 -1.52 -11.38
N ALA A 627 -21.91 -1.30 -10.66
CA ALA A 627 -21.18 -0.04 -10.63
C ALA A 627 -19.83 -0.22 -11.31
N ASN A 628 -19.60 0.52 -12.37
CA ASN A 628 -18.29 0.58 -13.00
C ASN A 628 -17.40 1.62 -12.32
N ILE A 629 -16.10 1.36 -12.27
CA ILE A 629 -15.12 2.34 -11.83
C ILE A 629 -15.22 3.56 -12.72
N THR A 630 -15.41 4.74 -12.13
CA THR A 630 -15.47 6.03 -12.82
C THR A 630 -14.42 6.95 -12.24
N PHE A 631 -13.21 6.78 -12.71
CA PHE A 631 -12.06 7.62 -12.35
C PHE A 631 -12.01 8.81 -13.30
N ARG A 632 -11.89 10.01 -12.77
CA ARG A 632 -11.86 11.24 -13.59
C ARG A 632 -10.44 11.74 -13.77
N PRO A 633 -10.12 12.45 -14.87
CA PRO A 633 -8.75 12.90 -15.14
C PRO A 633 -8.12 13.72 -14.02
N ASN A 634 -8.89 14.55 -13.35
CA ASN A 634 -8.39 15.35 -12.23
C ASN A 634 -8.06 14.52 -10.98
N TYR A 635 -8.46 13.23 -10.90
CA TYR A 635 -8.17 12.39 -9.74
C TYR A 635 -6.75 11.81 -9.75
N TYR A 636 -6.01 11.92 -10.85
CA TYR A 636 -4.60 11.52 -10.87
C TYR A 636 -3.74 12.34 -9.90
N ILE A 637 -4.01 13.65 -9.82
CA ILE A 637 -3.37 14.56 -8.85
C ILE A 637 -4.46 15.36 -8.17
N PHE A 638 -4.49 15.32 -6.85
CA PHE A 638 -5.53 15.99 -6.06
C PHE A 638 -5.36 17.50 -6.04
N GLY A 639 -6.50 18.18 -5.95
CA GLY A 639 -6.54 19.59 -5.61
C GLY A 639 -6.18 19.82 -4.14
N LEU A 640 -5.65 21.00 -3.84
CA LEU A 640 -5.46 21.43 -2.45
C LEU A 640 -6.83 21.59 -1.78
N PRO A 641 -6.99 21.12 -0.52
CA PRO A 641 -8.25 21.28 0.21
C PRO A 641 -8.67 22.73 0.33
N ASN A 642 -9.98 23.00 0.23
CA ASN A 642 -10.52 24.38 0.33
C ASN A 642 -10.11 25.08 1.62
N SER A 643 -10.05 24.36 2.74
CA SER A 643 -9.56 24.90 4.02
C SER A 643 -8.10 25.37 3.95
N THR A 644 -7.27 24.65 3.20
CA THR A 644 -5.87 25.04 2.97
C THR A 644 -5.79 26.33 2.15
N LEU A 645 -6.56 26.41 1.06
CA LEU A 645 -6.55 27.61 0.19
C LEU A 645 -7.16 28.84 0.88
N THR A 646 -8.21 28.65 1.67
CA THR A 646 -8.82 29.77 2.42
C THR A 646 -7.82 30.36 3.44
N ASN A 647 -7.05 29.52 4.09
CA ASN A 647 -6.05 29.96 5.08
C ASN A 647 -4.73 30.43 4.44
N ASN A 648 -4.47 30.06 3.19
CA ASN A 648 -3.24 30.34 2.47
C ASN A 648 -3.56 30.77 1.03
N SER A 649 -4.16 31.95 0.90
CA SER A 649 -4.71 32.48 -0.37
C SER A 649 -3.67 32.72 -1.47
N TRP A 650 -2.39 32.65 -1.15
CA TRP A 650 -1.28 32.76 -2.13
C TRP A 650 -0.96 31.43 -2.84
N LEU A 651 -1.51 30.31 -2.36
CA LEU A 651 -1.31 29.01 -2.99
C LEU A 651 -2.22 28.83 -4.21
N LEU A 652 -1.63 28.41 -5.31
CA LEU A 652 -2.38 28.10 -6.53
C LEU A 652 -3.08 26.75 -6.43
N GLN A 653 -4.32 26.64 -6.88
CA GLN A 653 -5.03 25.37 -7.00
C GLN A 653 -4.51 24.57 -8.20
N THR A 654 -4.53 23.26 -8.10
CA THR A 654 -4.13 22.31 -9.15
C THR A 654 -5.06 22.40 -10.36
N GLN A 655 -4.53 22.35 -11.57
CA GLN A 655 -5.32 22.24 -12.80
C GLN A 655 -6.29 21.05 -12.73
N GLY A 656 -7.51 21.25 -13.27
CA GLY A 656 -8.60 20.26 -13.18
C GLY A 656 -9.43 20.34 -11.89
N TRP A 657 -9.04 21.19 -10.93
CA TRP A 657 -9.77 21.45 -9.69
C TRP A 657 -10.12 22.94 -9.56
N ASN A 658 -11.21 23.24 -8.86
CA ASN A 658 -11.57 24.61 -8.53
C ASN A 658 -11.00 25.02 -7.16
N ASP A 659 -10.72 26.29 -7.00
CA ASP A 659 -10.37 26.88 -5.71
C ASP A 659 -11.62 27.00 -4.78
N ALA A 660 -11.42 27.58 -3.59
CA ALA A 660 -12.47 27.77 -2.61
C ALA A 660 -13.60 28.74 -3.08
N PHE A 661 -13.38 29.48 -4.15
CA PHE A 661 -14.34 30.44 -4.74
C PHE A 661 -14.94 29.97 -6.06
N GLY A 662 -14.62 28.73 -6.48
CA GLY A 662 -15.09 28.14 -7.74
C GLY A 662 -14.25 28.52 -8.97
N THR A 663 -13.08 29.17 -8.78
CA THR A 663 -12.17 29.51 -9.88
C THR A 663 -11.33 28.30 -10.25
N ALA A 664 -11.16 28.05 -11.55
CA ALA A 664 -10.34 26.94 -12.04
C ALA A 664 -8.87 27.09 -11.62
N GLY A 665 -8.28 26.01 -11.15
CA GLY A 665 -6.88 25.96 -10.75
C GLY A 665 -5.93 26.13 -11.93
N THR A 666 -4.76 26.71 -11.65
CA THR A 666 -3.76 27.07 -12.66
C THR A 666 -2.40 26.40 -12.42
N PHE A 667 -2.22 25.71 -11.30
CA PHE A 667 -0.97 25.02 -11.01
C PHE A 667 -0.84 23.78 -11.90
N ASP A 668 0.17 23.79 -12.75
CA ASP A 668 0.57 22.64 -13.57
C ASP A 668 1.51 21.74 -12.77
N TYR A 669 1.22 20.45 -12.72
CA TYR A 669 2.04 19.46 -12.00
C TYR A 669 2.94 18.64 -12.95
N GLN A 670 2.93 18.95 -14.25
CA GLN A 670 3.76 18.28 -15.26
C GLN A 670 4.97 19.10 -15.70
N ASP A 671 5.30 20.16 -14.97
CA ASP A 671 6.41 21.06 -15.27
C ASP A 671 7.83 20.50 -14.99
#